data_c6a8d8665f99dc12d5a701136fc94716
#
_entry.id   c6a8d8665f99dc12d5a701136fc94716
#
_cell.length_a   1.000
_cell.length_b   1.000
_cell.length_c   1.000
_cell.angle_alpha   90.00
_cell.angle_beta   90.00
_cell.angle_gamma   90.00
#
_symmetry.space_group_name_H-M   'P 1'
#
loop_
_entity.id
_entity.type
_entity.pdbx_description
1 polymer ?
#
loop_
_entity_poly.entity_id
_entity_poly.type
_entity_poly.pdbx_seq_one_letter_code
_entity_poly.pdbx_strand_id
1 'polypeptide(L)'
;MKNLKTIGWVGSLGTLITILAFSGSGFRNQLPEPVIEKSGLIRNEGNFYYRDLNKNGKLDVYEDPRQPIENRIQDLLKQMNLEEKAGMMFYSPTRVNKDGTIEEEPAKDFLATMSPVGVTEMDKRHISHFNLFSVPEPDTLAIWYNRMQKHAEKGRLGIPITIASDPRNQDAGGFFNMSAKTFSIWPDPLGLAAIGDAKLMEEFANISRQEYLAVGIRQALHPQVDLATEPRWPRIAGTFGEDATLSAKMTTAYIKGYQGEKISEKSVAMMTKHFPGGGPQKEGLDPHFAFQKGQVYPGNNFKYHLIPFEAAFKSQTAAIMPYYGVPMGQKDYEEVGFSYNKSIVTSLLRNKYHYDGVVCTDWGLVSDAKIGNLDFPARAWGVEKLNKEERVQRIIEAGVDQLGGENLPEIIVQLVKDGRLSEHRIDESVVRLLRLKFELGLFENPFIDEKKAGEIVGKAEFMKAGQDAMRRSITLLKNDNHALPLATNKLKIFVKGINPKVAAEYGMVVTDPKQADIAIIRLKTPSYPIPETKGNPIAGFFHFGDLDFKGKELDDILALEKTVPTVVDIYLDRAAVIPEISQNAKALLANYGASDAALLDVVFGKYKPGGHLPIELPSSMEAVRNQKEDVPYDTKDPLYKFGFGLSY
;
A
#
# COMPACT_ATOMS: atom_id res chain seq x y z
N MET A 1 -62.11 34.24 -46.80
CA MET A 1 -61.83 35.50 -47.52
C MET A 1 -60.30 35.66 -47.54
N LYS A 2 -59.83 35.80 -48.79
CA LYS A 2 -58.59 36.44 -49.25
C LYS A 2 -57.25 35.87 -48.65
N ASN A 3 -56.49 35.07 -49.44
CA ASN A 3 -55.60 35.48 -50.57
C ASN A 3 -54.46 36.38 -50.08
N LEU A 4 -53.20 36.17 -50.35
CA LEU A 4 -52.48 35.85 -51.59
C LEU A 4 -50.99 35.52 -51.21
N LYS A 5 -50.44 34.53 -51.88
CA LYS A 5 -49.32 34.51 -52.85
C LYS A 5 -47.93 34.74 -52.32
N THR A 6 -47.17 33.67 -52.38
CA THR A 6 -46.17 33.27 -53.40
C THR A 6 -44.97 34.18 -53.51
N ILE A 7 -43.79 33.62 -53.32
CA ILE A 7 -42.73 33.41 -54.31
C ILE A 7 -41.60 32.64 -53.60
N GLY A 8 -41.28 31.62 -54.06
CA GLY A 8 -40.28 30.65 -54.14
C GLY A 8 -38.89 31.14 -54.47
N TRP A 9 -37.94 30.53 -53.85
CA TRP A 9 -36.63 30.33 -54.42
C TRP A 9 -36.12 28.94 -53.98
N VAL A 10 -35.93 28.12 -55.00
CA VAL A 10 -35.28 26.84 -54.96
C VAL A 10 -33.78 27.11 -54.84
N GLY A 11 -33.18 26.74 -53.71
CA GLY A 11 -31.76 26.70 -53.51
C GLY A 11 -31.40 25.28 -53.07
N SER A 12 -31.00 24.47 -54.03
CA SER A 12 -30.42 23.13 -53.78
C SER A 12 -29.12 23.28 -53.03
N LEU A 13 -29.13 23.07 -51.70
CA LEU A 13 -27.91 22.76 -50.96
C LEU A 13 -27.68 21.26 -51.03
N GLY A 14 -26.81 20.89 -51.95
CA GLY A 14 -26.24 19.54 -52.00
C GLY A 14 -25.51 19.27 -50.71
N THR A 15 -26.08 18.41 -49.87
CA THR A 15 -25.40 17.84 -48.71
C THR A 15 -24.32 16.93 -49.28
N LEU A 16 -23.09 17.46 -49.32
CA LEU A 16 -21.89 16.63 -49.51
C LEU A 16 -21.76 15.75 -48.30
N ILE A 17 -22.29 14.54 -48.36
CA ILE A 17 -21.95 13.45 -47.43
C ILE A 17 -20.50 13.11 -47.77
N THR A 18 -19.57 13.74 -47.04
CA THR A 18 -18.20 13.28 -46.99
C THR A 18 -18.24 11.92 -46.26
N ILE A 19 -18.33 10.85 -47.03
CA ILE A 19 -18.01 9.51 -46.58
C ILE A 19 -16.52 9.60 -46.21
N LEU A 20 -16.24 9.90 -44.95
CA LEU A 20 -14.96 9.58 -44.33
C LEU A 20 -14.85 8.04 -44.44
N ALA A 21 -14.22 7.59 -45.53
CA ALA A 21 -13.67 6.29 -45.59
C ALA A 21 -12.73 6.20 -44.37
N PHE A 22 -13.19 5.55 -43.31
CA PHE A 22 -12.28 4.96 -42.34
C PHE A 22 -11.47 3.97 -43.16
N SER A 23 -10.41 4.45 -43.79
CA SER A 23 -9.29 3.62 -44.17
C SER A 23 -8.86 3.00 -42.85
N GLY A 24 -9.16 1.73 -42.66
CA GLY A 24 -8.62 0.96 -41.57
C GLY A 24 -7.13 1.27 -41.52
N SER A 25 -6.74 2.10 -40.57
CA SER A 25 -5.36 2.19 -40.16
C SER A 25 -5.05 0.79 -39.65
N GLY A 26 -4.50 -0.02 -40.56
CA GLY A 26 -3.89 -1.26 -40.16
C GLY A 26 -3.05 -0.93 -38.93
N PHE A 27 -3.27 -1.65 -37.84
CA PHE A 27 -2.45 -1.59 -36.67
C PHE A 27 -1.00 -1.60 -37.14
N ARG A 28 -0.35 -0.44 -37.17
CA ARG A 28 1.09 -0.38 -37.26
C ARG A 28 1.57 -0.90 -35.92
N ASN A 29 1.84 -2.20 -35.86
CA ASN A 29 2.51 -2.86 -34.76
C ASN A 29 3.99 -2.40 -34.74
N GLN A 30 4.20 -1.11 -34.51
CA GLN A 30 5.50 -0.60 -34.16
C GLN A 30 5.61 -0.68 -32.64
N LEU A 31 6.59 -1.42 -32.17
CA LEU A 31 6.96 -1.40 -30.77
C LEU A 31 7.24 0.05 -30.34
N PRO A 32 6.87 0.47 -29.11
CA PRO A 32 7.19 1.79 -28.59
C PRO A 32 8.70 2.07 -28.67
N GLU A 33 9.08 3.33 -28.87
CA GLU A 33 10.47 3.77 -28.93
C GLU A 33 11.37 3.24 -27.77
N PRO A 34 10.93 3.29 -26.49
CA PRO A 34 11.73 2.74 -25.40
C PRO A 34 12.07 1.24 -25.56
N VAL A 35 11.20 0.45 -26.21
CA VAL A 35 11.50 -0.96 -26.51
C VAL A 35 12.56 -1.06 -27.58
N ILE A 36 12.43 -0.28 -28.66
CA ILE A 36 13.39 -0.28 -29.78
C ILE A 36 14.77 0.14 -29.30
N GLU A 37 14.86 1.20 -28.48
CA GLU A 37 16.13 1.71 -27.96
C GLU A 37 16.83 0.75 -26.99
N LYS A 38 16.05 -0.01 -26.19
CA LYS A 38 16.60 -0.74 -25.05
C LYS A 38 16.69 -2.26 -25.27
N SER A 39 15.80 -2.84 -26.07
CA SER A 39 15.83 -4.27 -26.32
C SER A 39 16.77 -4.63 -27.48
N GLY A 40 17.67 -5.57 -27.22
CA GLY A 40 18.50 -6.21 -28.24
C GLY A 40 17.80 -7.33 -29.01
N LEU A 41 16.54 -7.64 -28.68
CA LEU A 41 15.80 -8.81 -29.16
C LEU A 41 14.79 -8.47 -30.26
N ILE A 42 14.80 -7.23 -30.79
CA ILE A 42 13.83 -6.83 -31.82
C ILE A 42 14.07 -7.56 -33.11
N ARG A 43 13.00 -8.15 -33.64
CA ARG A 43 12.96 -8.82 -34.96
C ARG A 43 11.82 -8.26 -35.79
N ASN A 44 11.87 -8.49 -37.07
CA ASN A 44 10.89 -8.06 -38.05
C ASN A 44 10.41 -9.25 -38.88
N GLU A 45 9.09 -9.45 -38.93
CA GLU A 45 8.44 -10.41 -39.83
C GLU A 45 7.48 -9.64 -40.76
N GLY A 46 7.96 -9.28 -41.93
CA GLY A 46 7.26 -8.38 -42.85
C GLY A 46 7.19 -6.95 -42.30
N ASN A 47 5.99 -6.46 -42.02
CA ASN A 47 5.77 -5.15 -41.42
C ASN A 47 5.50 -5.21 -39.90
N PHE A 48 5.73 -6.34 -39.27
CA PHE A 48 5.46 -6.59 -37.86
C PHE A 48 6.76 -6.72 -37.07
N TYR A 49 6.94 -5.89 -36.05
CA TYR A 49 8.07 -5.96 -35.14
C TYR A 49 7.65 -6.69 -33.85
N TYR A 50 8.48 -7.63 -33.41
CA TYR A 50 8.28 -8.39 -32.18
C TYR A 50 9.58 -8.53 -31.37
N ARG A 51 9.46 -8.97 -30.14
CA ARG A 51 10.60 -9.29 -29.29
C ARG A 51 10.83 -10.82 -29.36
N ASP A 52 11.94 -11.24 -29.93
CA ASP A 52 12.40 -12.63 -29.97
C ASP A 52 12.99 -13.02 -28.62
N LEU A 53 12.12 -13.30 -27.66
CA LEU A 53 12.46 -13.42 -26.23
C LEU A 53 13.25 -14.68 -25.93
N ASN A 54 12.96 -15.79 -26.62
CA ASN A 54 13.70 -17.05 -26.49
C ASN A 54 14.89 -17.15 -27.46
N LYS A 55 15.14 -16.15 -28.31
CA LYS A 55 16.28 -16.02 -29.23
C LYS A 55 16.37 -17.14 -30.26
N ASN A 56 15.24 -17.73 -30.63
CA ASN A 56 15.19 -18.83 -31.63
C ASN A 56 15.07 -18.31 -33.09
N GLY A 57 14.88 -17.00 -33.28
CA GLY A 57 14.74 -16.34 -34.58
C GLY A 57 13.38 -16.52 -35.24
N LYS A 58 12.37 -16.99 -34.49
CA LYS A 58 10.99 -17.21 -34.96
C LYS A 58 10.03 -16.49 -34.05
N LEU A 59 8.86 -16.15 -34.58
CA LEU A 59 7.78 -15.58 -33.78
C LEU A 59 7.00 -16.71 -33.11
N ASP A 60 7.20 -16.91 -31.82
CA ASP A 60 6.44 -17.86 -31.04
C ASP A 60 5.08 -17.27 -30.58
N VAL A 61 4.14 -18.14 -30.20
CA VAL A 61 2.78 -17.70 -29.81
C VAL A 61 2.84 -16.77 -28.62
N TYR A 62 3.71 -17.02 -27.64
CA TYR A 62 3.80 -16.16 -26.44
C TYR A 62 4.42 -14.78 -26.72
N GLU A 63 5.15 -14.61 -27.80
CA GLU A 63 5.77 -13.38 -28.27
C GLU A 63 4.85 -12.51 -29.13
N ASP A 64 3.77 -13.11 -29.66
CA ASP A 64 2.84 -12.47 -30.58
C ASP A 64 1.67 -11.77 -29.81
N PRO A 65 1.69 -10.43 -29.66
CA PRO A 65 0.62 -9.70 -28.95
C PRO A 65 -0.74 -9.75 -29.66
N ARG A 66 -0.83 -10.27 -30.88
CA ARG A 66 -2.10 -10.47 -31.60
C ARG A 66 -2.84 -11.72 -31.11
N GLN A 67 -2.13 -12.64 -30.44
CA GLN A 67 -2.72 -13.84 -29.87
C GLN A 67 -3.46 -13.54 -28.55
N PRO A 68 -4.54 -14.27 -28.25
CA PRO A 68 -5.17 -14.21 -26.94
C PRO A 68 -4.18 -14.51 -25.81
N ILE A 69 -4.28 -13.76 -24.70
CA ILE A 69 -3.38 -13.91 -23.54
C ILE A 69 -3.31 -15.36 -23.06
N GLU A 70 -4.45 -16.06 -22.99
CA GLU A 70 -4.47 -17.46 -22.53
C GLU A 70 -3.68 -18.41 -23.46
N ASN A 71 -3.71 -18.18 -24.77
CA ASN A 71 -2.91 -18.96 -25.71
C ASN A 71 -1.41 -18.69 -25.50
N ARG A 72 -1.05 -17.44 -25.25
CA ARG A 72 0.33 -17.01 -24.98
C ARG A 72 0.85 -17.64 -23.69
N ILE A 73 0.03 -17.65 -22.63
CA ILE A 73 0.36 -18.29 -21.35
C ILE A 73 0.61 -19.78 -21.55
N GLN A 74 -0.29 -20.49 -22.27
CA GLN A 74 -0.16 -21.92 -22.48
C GLN A 74 1.06 -22.27 -23.31
N ASP A 75 1.44 -21.45 -24.29
CA ASP A 75 2.64 -21.64 -25.09
C ASP A 75 3.91 -21.44 -24.25
N LEU A 76 3.99 -20.35 -23.48
CA LEU A 76 5.13 -20.09 -22.60
C LEU A 76 5.28 -21.16 -21.51
N LEU A 77 4.17 -21.55 -20.88
CA LEU A 77 4.16 -22.57 -19.82
C LEU A 77 4.73 -23.91 -20.28
N LYS A 78 4.44 -24.32 -21.53
CA LYS A 78 5.01 -25.55 -22.14
C LYS A 78 6.50 -25.45 -22.38
N GLN A 79 7.03 -24.25 -22.58
CA GLN A 79 8.45 -24.02 -22.81
C GLN A 79 9.24 -23.87 -21.50
N MET A 80 8.57 -23.54 -20.37
CA MET A 80 9.21 -23.40 -19.06
C MET A 80 9.61 -24.77 -18.49
N ASN A 81 10.81 -24.83 -17.93
CA ASN A 81 11.22 -25.95 -17.09
C ASN A 81 10.75 -25.75 -15.63
N LEU A 82 10.89 -26.77 -14.79
CA LEU A 82 10.42 -26.75 -13.41
C LEU A 82 11.13 -25.68 -12.56
N GLU A 83 12.42 -25.47 -12.79
CA GLU A 83 13.23 -24.47 -12.09
C GLU A 83 12.74 -23.04 -12.38
N GLU A 84 12.40 -22.73 -13.63
CA GLU A 84 11.82 -21.43 -14.02
C GLU A 84 10.41 -21.23 -13.46
N LYS A 85 9.58 -22.28 -13.44
CA LYS A 85 8.25 -22.27 -12.81
C LYS A 85 8.37 -22.00 -11.30
N ALA A 86 9.25 -22.71 -10.63
CA ALA A 86 9.49 -22.58 -9.19
C ALA A 86 10.02 -21.17 -8.84
N GLY A 87 10.99 -20.66 -9.61
CA GLY A 87 11.55 -19.32 -9.40
C GLY A 87 10.49 -18.20 -9.48
N MET A 88 9.53 -18.33 -10.42
CA MET A 88 8.44 -17.36 -10.57
C MET A 88 7.51 -17.29 -9.33
N MET A 89 7.41 -18.37 -8.55
CA MET A 89 6.59 -18.44 -7.34
C MET A 89 7.23 -17.77 -6.12
N PHE A 90 8.37 -17.10 -6.25
CA PHE A 90 9.01 -16.36 -5.16
C PHE A 90 9.01 -14.86 -5.42
N TYR A 91 8.78 -14.11 -4.35
CA TYR A 91 8.84 -12.66 -4.34
C TYR A 91 9.99 -12.21 -3.44
N SER A 92 11.15 -11.98 -4.02
CA SER A 92 12.35 -11.65 -3.28
C SER A 92 12.43 -10.14 -2.98
N PRO A 93 12.85 -9.74 -1.78
CA PRO A 93 13.33 -8.37 -1.59
C PRO A 93 14.53 -8.10 -2.49
N THR A 94 14.73 -6.85 -2.89
CA THR A 94 15.91 -6.44 -3.66
C THR A 94 16.40 -5.07 -3.23
N ARG A 95 17.67 -4.81 -3.46
CA ARG A 95 18.31 -3.51 -3.26
C ARG A 95 18.58 -2.82 -4.58
N VAL A 96 18.63 -1.49 -4.53
CA VAL A 96 19.01 -0.63 -5.65
C VAL A 96 20.34 0.04 -5.33
N ASN A 97 21.33 -0.10 -6.19
CA ASN A 97 22.60 0.58 -6.04
C ASN A 97 22.42 2.10 -6.25
N LYS A 98 23.20 2.92 -5.50
CA LYS A 98 23.05 4.37 -5.50
C LYS A 98 23.31 5.05 -6.85
N ASP A 99 24.01 4.38 -7.76
CA ASP A 99 24.34 4.85 -9.12
C ASP A 99 23.49 4.16 -10.20
N GLY A 100 22.48 3.38 -9.81
CA GLY A 100 21.61 2.62 -10.72
C GLY A 100 22.28 1.46 -11.42
N THR A 101 23.48 1.02 -10.99
CA THR A 101 24.10 -0.22 -11.48
C THR A 101 23.40 -1.45 -10.95
N ILE A 102 23.57 -2.59 -11.62
CA ILE A 102 23.00 -3.89 -11.25
C ILE A 102 24.07 -4.91 -10.84
N GLU A 103 25.32 -4.50 -10.84
CA GLU A 103 26.46 -5.31 -10.43
C GLU A 103 26.37 -5.64 -8.93
N GLU A 104 26.96 -6.78 -8.57
CA GLU A 104 26.97 -7.26 -7.20
C GLU A 104 27.96 -6.45 -6.36
N GLU A 105 27.44 -5.77 -5.33
CA GLU A 105 28.26 -5.08 -4.34
C GLU A 105 28.12 -5.70 -2.96
N PRO A 106 29.15 -5.66 -2.11
CA PRO A 106 29.03 -6.07 -0.71
C PRO A 106 27.93 -5.28 0.01
N ALA A 107 27.17 -5.96 0.85
CA ALA A 107 26.18 -5.32 1.71
C ALA A 107 26.88 -4.38 2.72
N LYS A 108 26.43 -3.11 2.79
CA LYS A 108 27.05 -2.07 3.63
C LYS A 108 26.17 -1.63 4.80
N ASP A 109 24.88 -1.93 4.73
CA ASP A 109 23.91 -1.55 5.75
C ASP A 109 22.91 -2.70 6.03
N PHE A 110 22.09 -2.50 7.05
CA PHE A 110 21.12 -3.50 7.49
C PHE A 110 20.11 -3.90 6.40
N LEU A 111 19.57 -2.92 5.66
CA LEU A 111 18.61 -3.20 4.59
C LEU A 111 19.27 -3.95 3.43
N ALA A 112 20.54 -3.61 3.12
CA ALA A 112 21.31 -4.31 2.11
C ALA A 112 21.58 -5.78 2.49
N THR A 113 21.77 -6.08 3.79
CA THR A 113 21.95 -7.48 4.26
C THR A 113 20.67 -8.30 4.15
N MET A 114 19.50 -7.66 4.26
CA MET A 114 18.19 -8.31 4.11
C MET A 114 17.72 -8.42 2.66
N SER A 115 18.37 -7.75 1.73
CA SER A 115 17.95 -7.69 0.33
C SER A 115 19.05 -8.24 -0.57
N PRO A 116 18.88 -9.44 -1.14
CA PRO A 116 19.84 -10.01 -2.08
C PRO A 116 19.96 -9.13 -3.35
N VAL A 117 21.01 -9.32 -4.12
CA VAL A 117 21.20 -8.68 -5.41
C VAL A 117 20.28 -9.33 -6.44
N GLY A 118 19.38 -8.55 -7.04
CA GLY A 118 18.34 -9.07 -7.94
C GLY A 118 18.89 -9.85 -9.13
N VAL A 119 20.04 -9.45 -9.69
CA VAL A 119 20.72 -10.17 -10.80
C VAL A 119 21.10 -11.59 -10.36
N THR A 120 21.66 -11.74 -9.15
CA THR A 120 22.00 -13.07 -8.61
C THR A 120 20.75 -13.94 -8.44
N GLU A 121 19.65 -13.37 -8.00
CA GLU A 121 18.38 -14.10 -7.83
C GLU A 121 17.79 -14.50 -9.19
N MET A 122 17.89 -13.65 -10.23
CA MET A 122 17.49 -14.01 -11.59
C MET A 122 18.33 -15.14 -12.18
N ASP A 123 19.65 -15.01 -12.08
CA ASP A 123 20.58 -15.94 -12.75
C ASP A 123 20.63 -17.33 -12.08
N LYS A 124 20.58 -17.37 -10.75
CA LYS A 124 20.71 -18.61 -9.98
C LYS A 124 19.36 -19.27 -9.64
N ARG A 125 18.29 -18.48 -9.51
CA ARG A 125 17.01 -18.96 -8.97
C ARG A 125 15.82 -18.66 -9.87
N HIS A 126 16.02 -18.05 -11.03
CA HIS A 126 14.96 -17.69 -11.99
C HIS A 126 13.84 -16.83 -11.37
N ILE A 127 14.14 -16.06 -10.30
CA ILE A 127 13.18 -15.17 -9.66
C ILE A 127 12.91 -13.98 -10.59
N SER A 128 11.64 -13.65 -10.78
CA SER A 128 11.20 -12.56 -11.66
C SER A 128 10.26 -11.56 -10.97
N HIS A 129 10.13 -11.63 -9.65
CA HIS A 129 9.34 -10.70 -8.85
C HIS A 129 10.19 -10.16 -7.70
N PHE A 130 10.25 -8.83 -7.57
CA PHE A 130 11.11 -8.17 -6.58
C PHE A 130 10.38 -7.05 -5.86
N ASN A 131 10.52 -7.01 -4.52
CA ASN A 131 10.06 -5.92 -3.68
C ASN A 131 11.21 -4.96 -3.34
N LEU A 132 10.99 -3.67 -3.56
CA LEU A 132 11.95 -2.62 -3.22
C LEU A 132 11.89 -2.27 -1.74
N PHE A 133 12.98 -2.50 -1.01
CA PHE A 133 13.12 -2.01 0.36
C PHE A 133 13.70 -0.59 0.42
N SER A 134 14.50 -0.18 -0.57
CA SER A 134 15.01 1.17 -0.68
C SER A 134 14.64 1.79 -2.02
N VAL A 135 14.39 3.09 -2.01
CA VAL A 135 14.03 3.85 -3.21
C VAL A 135 14.98 5.04 -3.30
N PRO A 136 15.95 4.99 -4.25
CA PRO A 136 16.83 6.14 -4.54
C PRO A 136 16.07 7.23 -5.29
N GLU A 137 16.79 8.26 -5.74
CA GLU A 137 16.24 9.29 -6.62
C GLU A 137 15.57 8.68 -7.87
N PRO A 138 14.50 9.29 -8.39
CA PRO A 138 13.67 8.70 -9.45
C PRO A 138 14.45 8.29 -10.71
N ASP A 139 15.37 9.14 -11.17
CA ASP A 139 16.19 8.86 -12.36
C ASP A 139 17.10 7.65 -12.15
N THR A 140 17.69 7.54 -10.96
CA THR A 140 18.51 6.38 -10.57
C THR A 140 17.71 5.09 -10.56
N LEU A 141 16.51 5.15 -9.99
CA LEU A 141 15.61 3.97 -9.95
C LEU A 141 15.18 3.57 -11.35
N ALA A 142 14.85 4.52 -12.22
CA ALA A 142 14.47 4.26 -13.61
C ALA A 142 15.61 3.61 -14.42
N ILE A 143 16.83 4.09 -14.26
CA ILE A 143 18.04 3.53 -14.88
C ILE A 143 18.25 2.09 -14.40
N TRP A 144 18.21 1.87 -13.08
CA TRP A 144 18.35 0.55 -12.49
C TRP A 144 17.27 -0.40 -13.00
N TYR A 145 16.01 0.04 -13.01
CA TYR A 145 14.89 -0.76 -13.49
C TYR A 145 15.08 -1.22 -14.95
N ASN A 146 15.46 -0.32 -15.85
CA ASN A 146 15.66 -0.67 -17.24
C ASN A 146 16.86 -1.63 -17.42
N ARG A 147 17.92 -1.46 -16.63
CA ARG A 147 19.06 -2.40 -16.63
C ARG A 147 18.66 -3.79 -16.15
N MET A 148 17.83 -3.87 -15.12
CA MET A 148 17.27 -5.13 -14.61
C MET A 148 16.37 -5.80 -15.68
N GLN A 149 15.50 -5.06 -16.36
CA GLN A 149 14.69 -5.59 -17.45
C GLN A 149 15.56 -6.10 -18.62
N LYS A 150 16.58 -5.32 -18.99
CA LYS A 150 17.53 -5.75 -20.02
C LYS A 150 18.34 -6.99 -19.62
N HIS A 151 18.62 -7.14 -18.33
CA HIS A 151 19.25 -8.36 -17.81
C HIS A 151 18.29 -9.55 -17.89
N ALA A 152 17.02 -9.37 -17.55
CA ALA A 152 15.99 -10.41 -17.64
C ALA A 152 15.83 -10.95 -19.09
N GLU A 153 16.01 -10.09 -20.11
CA GLU A 153 16.03 -10.53 -21.52
C GLU A 153 17.12 -11.57 -21.83
N LYS A 154 18.18 -11.65 -21.02
CA LYS A 154 19.24 -12.66 -21.21
C LYS A 154 18.79 -14.06 -20.83
N GLY A 155 17.81 -14.18 -19.95
CA GLY A 155 17.21 -15.46 -19.56
C GLY A 155 16.70 -16.25 -20.77
N ARG A 156 16.62 -17.56 -20.64
CA ARG A 156 16.29 -18.47 -21.77
C ARG A 156 14.98 -18.12 -22.48
N LEU A 157 13.96 -17.68 -21.72
CA LEU A 157 12.64 -17.30 -22.23
C LEU A 157 12.38 -15.80 -22.17
N GLY A 158 13.36 -14.99 -21.76
CA GLY A 158 13.27 -13.54 -21.69
C GLY A 158 12.09 -13.02 -20.84
N ILE A 159 11.69 -13.74 -19.81
CA ILE A 159 10.56 -13.39 -18.95
C ILE A 159 10.85 -12.07 -18.23
N PRO A 160 10.02 -11.03 -18.41
CA PRO A 160 10.25 -9.73 -17.78
C PRO A 160 10.05 -9.79 -16.27
N ILE A 161 10.78 -8.93 -15.54
CA ILE A 161 10.59 -8.81 -14.09
C ILE A 161 9.38 -7.94 -13.74
N THR A 162 8.80 -8.19 -12.56
CA THR A 162 7.80 -7.34 -11.92
C THR A 162 8.41 -6.73 -10.66
N ILE A 163 8.41 -5.40 -10.58
CA ILE A 163 8.86 -4.67 -9.40
C ILE A 163 7.65 -4.23 -8.59
N ALA A 164 7.68 -4.54 -7.28
CA ALA A 164 6.69 -4.06 -6.33
C ALA A 164 7.27 -3.10 -5.31
N SER A 165 6.37 -2.40 -4.64
CA SER A 165 6.70 -1.49 -3.56
C SER A 165 5.59 -1.42 -2.52
N ASP A 166 5.98 -1.27 -1.26
CA ASP A 166 5.11 -0.74 -0.21
C ASP A 166 4.77 0.74 -0.48
N PRO A 167 3.80 1.35 0.25
CA PRO A 167 3.39 2.73 0.01
C PRO A 167 4.56 3.73 0.03
N ARG A 168 4.58 4.68 -0.93
CA ARG A 168 5.64 5.69 -1.08
C ARG A 168 5.15 7.12 -0.89
N ASN A 169 3.85 7.32 -0.81
CA ASN A 169 3.23 8.65 -0.78
C ASN A 169 2.81 9.10 0.63
N GLN A 170 3.44 8.58 1.68
CA GLN A 170 3.14 8.87 3.08
C GLN A 170 4.41 9.33 3.81
N ASP A 171 4.26 10.25 4.75
CA ASP A 171 5.38 10.75 5.57
C ASP A 171 5.49 10.05 6.94
N ALA A 172 4.77 8.97 7.13
CA ALA A 172 4.88 8.21 8.36
C ALA A 172 6.23 7.49 8.41
N GLY A 173 7.11 7.91 9.31
CA GLY A 173 8.46 7.38 9.48
C GLY A 173 8.54 5.94 10.03
N GLY A 174 7.57 5.09 9.71
CA GLY A 174 7.54 3.68 10.09
C GLY A 174 8.31 2.80 9.11
N PHE A 175 8.82 1.68 9.61
CA PHE A 175 9.57 0.69 8.80
C PHE A 175 8.78 0.18 7.60
N PHE A 176 7.46 0.08 7.71
CA PHE A 176 6.57 -0.37 6.64
C PHE A 176 6.01 0.77 5.77
N ASN A 177 6.18 2.02 6.20
CA ASN A 177 5.91 3.22 5.43
C ASN A 177 7.24 3.82 4.96
N MET A 178 7.91 3.13 4.08
CA MET A 178 9.21 3.56 3.54
C MET A 178 9.00 4.70 2.56
N SER A 179 8.66 5.89 3.09
CA SER A 179 8.46 7.10 2.29
C SER A 179 9.71 7.40 1.46
N ALA A 180 9.51 7.64 0.19
CA ALA A 180 10.53 8.22 -0.66
C ALA A 180 10.29 9.73 -0.70
N LYS A 181 11.20 10.51 -0.16
CA LYS A 181 11.09 11.99 -0.05
C LYS A 181 10.80 12.72 -1.34
N THR A 182 11.04 12.07 -2.47
CA THR A 182 10.84 12.62 -3.82
C THR A 182 9.43 12.38 -4.36
N PHE A 183 8.70 11.41 -3.83
CA PHE A 183 7.30 11.18 -4.21
C PHE A 183 6.37 12.23 -3.60
N SER A 184 5.20 12.44 -4.19
CA SER A 184 4.19 13.32 -3.60
C SER A 184 3.74 12.78 -2.24
N ILE A 185 3.68 13.65 -1.24
CA ILE A 185 3.33 13.28 0.14
C ILE A 185 1.88 13.63 0.43
N TRP A 186 1.15 12.66 0.93
CA TRP A 186 -0.27 12.70 1.24
C TRP A 186 -0.51 12.33 2.71
N PRO A 187 -1.70 12.61 3.28
CA PRO A 187 -2.03 12.07 4.59
C PRO A 187 -2.05 10.54 4.55
N ASP A 188 -1.89 9.91 5.70
CA ASP A 188 -2.04 8.46 5.83
C ASP A 188 -3.41 7.99 5.30
N PRO A 189 -3.58 6.71 4.95
CA PRO A 189 -4.88 6.16 4.55
C PRO A 189 -6.00 6.48 5.54
N LEU A 190 -5.71 6.48 6.85
CA LEU A 190 -6.64 6.91 7.89
C LEU A 190 -7.10 8.37 7.70
N GLY A 191 -6.21 9.26 7.26
CA GLY A 191 -6.54 10.66 6.96
C GLY A 191 -7.35 10.82 5.69
N LEU A 192 -7.07 10.02 4.66
CA LEU A 192 -7.91 9.97 3.46
C LEU A 192 -9.32 9.44 3.80
N ALA A 193 -9.42 8.48 4.71
CA ALA A 193 -10.69 8.01 5.26
C ALA A 193 -11.41 9.08 6.09
N ALA A 194 -10.67 9.89 6.86
CA ALA A 194 -11.25 11.03 7.59
C ALA A 194 -11.90 12.07 6.66
N ILE A 195 -11.36 12.28 5.45
CA ILE A 195 -12.01 13.10 4.41
C ILE A 195 -13.26 12.39 3.85
N GLY A 196 -13.22 11.06 3.72
CA GLY A 196 -14.34 10.24 3.27
C GLY A 196 -14.78 10.46 1.82
N ASP A 197 -13.94 11.08 0.97
CA ASP A 197 -14.22 11.43 -0.42
C ASP A 197 -13.62 10.41 -1.40
N ALA A 198 -14.47 9.55 -1.98
CA ALA A 198 -14.04 8.52 -2.92
C ALA A 198 -13.41 9.09 -4.21
N LYS A 199 -13.81 10.31 -4.65
CA LYS A 199 -13.20 10.94 -5.83
C LYS A 199 -11.78 11.38 -5.54
N LEU A 200 -11.54 11.98 -4.37
CA LEU A 200 -10.20 12.33 -3.93
C LEU A 200 -9.33 11.08 -3.75
N MET A 201 -9.89 9.99 -3.23
CA MET A 201 -9.19 8.71 -3.12
C MET A 201 -8.77 8.16 -4.49
N GLU A 202 -9.66 8.20 -5.48
CA GLU A 202 -9.35 7.79 -6.87
C GLU A 202 -8.29 8.71 -7.49
N GLU A 203 -8.35 10.02 -7.24
CA GLU A 203 -7.34 11.01 -7.68
C GLU A 203 -5.97 10.73 -7.06
N PHE A 204 -5.89 10.54 -5.74
CA PHE A 204 -4.68 10.13 -5.03
C PHE A 204 -4.08 8.88 -5.66
N ALA A 205 -4.87 7.83 -5.80
CA ALA A 205 -4.46 6.55 -6.34
C ALA A 205 -3.95 6.69 -7.79
N ASN A 206 -4.60 7.51 -8.60
CA ASN A 206 -4.16 7.79 -9.98
C ASN A 206 -2.85 8.61 -10.03
N ILE A 207 -2.65 9.55 -9.11
CA ILE A 207 -1.38 10.30 -9.00
C ILE A 207 -0.25 9.34 -8.61
N SER A 208 -0.43 8.58 -7.55
CA SER A 208 0.58 7.62 -7.10
C SER A 208 0.88 6.56 -8.17
N ARG A 209 -0.14 6.09 -8.91
CA ARG A 209 0.05 5.20 -10.07
C ARG A 209 0.98 5.81 -11.13
N GLN A 210 0.81 7.09 -11.45
CA GLN A 210 1.67 7.78 -12.43
C GLN A 210 3.12 7.85 -11.94
N GLU A 211 3.34 8.14 -10.67
CA GLU A 211 4.68 8.17 -10.06
C GLU A 211 5.31 6.77 -10.05
N TYR A 212 4.55 5.73 -9.73
CA TYR A 212 5.02 4.35 -9.73
C TYR A 212 5.43 3.89 -11.13
N LEU A 213 4.57 4.14 -12.11
CA LEU A 213 4.86 3.78 -13.52
C LEU A 213 6.10 4.49 -14.04
N ALA A 214 6.34 5.75 -13.65
CA ALA A 214 7.49 6.52 -14.08
C ALA A 214 8.83 5.91 -13.67
N VAL A 215 8.85 5.14 -12.59
CA VAL A 215 10.05 4.47 -12.07
C VAL A 215 10.03 2.94 -12.21
N GLY A 216 9.04 2.40 -12.94
CA GLY A 216 8.95 0.96 -13.22
C GLY A 216 8.31 0.10 -12.14
N ILE A 217 7.70 0.68 -11.11
CA ILE A 217 6.92 -0.07 -10.13
C ILE A 217 5.59 -0.48 -10.78
N ARG A 218 5.38 -1.80 -10.93
CA ARG A 218 4.22 -2.36 -11.64
C ARG A 218 3.26 -3.11 -10.73
N GLN A 219 3.63 -3.30 -9.46
CA GLN A 219 2.77 -3.87 -8.43
C GLN A 219 2.91 -3.08 -7.13
N ALA A 220 1.80 -2.92 -6.40
CA ALA A 220 1.74 -2.23 -5.13
C ALA A 220 1.29 -3.18 -4.03
N LEU A 221 2.08 -3.28 -2.94
CA LEU A 221 1.77 -4.12 -1.77
C LEU A 221 0.78 -3.42 -0.85
N HIS A 222 -0.28 -2.89 -1.42
CA HIS A 222 -1.39 -2.18 -0.77
C HIS A 222 -2.63 -2.18 -1.69
N PRO A 223 -3.84 -1.72 -1.26
CA PRO A 223 -4.16 -1.10 0.02
C PRO A 223 -4.21 -2.09 1.18
N GLN A 224 -4.02 -1.55 2.40
CA GLN A 224 -4.32 -2.23 3.64
C GLN A 224 -5.78 -1.93 4.02
N VAL A 225 -6.66 -2.95 3.92
CA VAL A 225 -8.11 -2.78 4.10
C VAL A 225 -8.63 -3.42 5.40
N ASP A 226 -7.72 -3.74 6.30
CA ASP A 226 -8.04 -4.20 7.65
C ASP A 226 -8.90 -3.17 8.38
N LEU A 227 -9.83 -3.61 9.24
CA LEU A 227 -10.67 -2.71 10.03
C LEU A 227 -10.03 -2.45 11.41
N ALA A 228 -9.87 -1.19 11.76
CA ALA A 228 -9.23 -0.74 13.00
C ALA A 228 -10.13 -0.89 14.23
N THR A 229 -10.65 -2.08 14.50
CA THR A 229 -11.58 -2.37 15.59
C THR A 229 -10.90 -2.55 16.95
N GLU A 230 -9.59 -2.85 16.97
CA GLU A 230 -8.77 -2.87 18.19
C GLU A 230 -7.91 -1.60 18.26
N PRO A 231 -8.22 -0.64 19.15
CA PRO A 231 -7.59 0.69 19.13
C PRO A 231 -6.10 0.71 19.51
N ARG A 232 -5.58 -0.35 20.14
CA ARG A 232 -4.14 -0.48 20.48
C ARG A 232 -3.30 -1.01 19.34
N TRP A 233 -3.91 -1.56 18.29
CA TRP A 233 -3.18 -2.17 17.18
C TRP A 233 -2.26 -1.15 16.46
N PRO A 234 -0.95 -1.43 16.28
CA PRO A 234 0.02 -0.44 15.81
C PRO A 234 -0.03 -0.14 14.30
N ARG A 235 -0.99 -0.71 13.56
CA ARG A 235 -1.07 -0.53 12.09
C ARG A 235 -2.32 0.22 11.64
N ILE A 236 -2.99 0.90 12.55
CA ILE A 236 -4.26 1.63 12.29
C ILE A 236 -4.07 2.74 11.24
N ALA A 237 -2.97 3.50 11.28
CA ALA A 237 -2.69 4.58 10.33
C ALA A 237 -2.74 4.14 8.87
N GLY A 238 -2.36 2.88 8.58
CA GLY A 238 -2.39 2.29 7.25
C GLY A 238 -3.76 1.83 6.76
N THR A 239 -4.81 1.93 7.60
CA THR A 239 -6.17 1.45 7.32
C THR A 239 -7.11 2.60 6.94
N PHE A 240 -8.34 2.24 6.55
CA PHE A 240 -9.42 3.21 6.35
C PHE A 240 -10.35 3.33 7.57
N GLY A 241 -9.85 2.98 8.77
CA GLY A 241 -10.59 3.07 10.03
C GLY A 241 -11.38 1.82 10.39
N GLU A 242 -12.34 1.95 11.30
CA GLU A 242 -13.11 0.82 11.86
C GLU A 242 -14.42 0.52 11.13
N ASP A 243 -14.94 1.46 10.33
CA ASP A 243 -16.21 1.29 9.60
C ASP A 243 -16.03 0.51 8.31
N ALA A 244 -16.67 -0.64 8.20
CA ALA A 244 -16.54 -1.51 7.02
C ALA A 244 -17.13 -0.89 5.74
N THR A 245 -18.15 -0.04 5.85
CA THR A 245 -18.78 0.64 4.70
C THR A 245 -17.86 1.72 4.14
N LEU A 246 -17.28 2.54 5.02
CA LEU A 246 -16.28 3.54 4.65
C LEU A 246 -15.05 2.85 4.03
N SER A 247 -14.52 1.82 4.68
CA SER A 247 -13.37 1.06 4.18
C SER A 247 -13.66 0.44 2.81
N ALA A 248 -14.82 -0.17 2.60
CA ALA A 248 -15.22 -0.73 1.30
C ALA A 248 -15.31 0.35 0.21
N LYS A 249 -15.87 1.53 0.52
CA LYS A 249 -15.95 2.67 -0.38
C LYS A 249 -14.55 3.17 -0.79
N MET A 250 -13.64 3.32 0.18
CA MET A 250 -12.28 3.77 -0.06
C MET A 250 -11.46 2.74 -0.82
N THR A 251 -11.61 1.45 -0.49
CA THR A 251 -10.99 0.32 -1.19
C THR A 251 -11.34 0.31 -2.67
N THR A 252 -12.63 0.46 -2.99
CA THR A 252 -13.09 0.50 -4.39
C THR A 252 -12.43 1.64 -5.17
N ALA A 253 -12.42 2.85 -4.63
CA ALA A 253 -11.84 4.03 -5.27
C ALA A 253 -10.32 3.90 -5.42
N TYR A 254 -9.66 3.34 -4.40
CA TYR A 254 -8.21 3.11 -4.39
C TYR A 254 -7.79 2.15 -5.51
N ILE A 255 -8.43 0.98 -5.57
CA ILE A 255 -8.12 -0.03 -6.60
C ILE A 255 -8.39 0.54 -7.99
N LYS A 256 -9.51 1.24 -8.18
CA LYS A 256 -9.86 1.86 -9.46
C LYS A 256 -8.81 2.89 -9.92
N GLY A 257 -8.30 3.71 -9.03
CA GLY A 257 -7.27 4.71 -9.35
C GLY A 257 -5.94 4.09 -9.80
N TYR A 258 -5.53 2.96 -9.21
CA TYR A 258 -4.30 2.26 -9.58
C TYR A 258 -4.45 1.30 -10.77
N GLN A 259 -5.52 0.51 -10.80
CA GLN A 259 -5.71 -0.53 -11.82
C GLN A 259 -6.52 -0.06 -13.03
N GLY A 260 -7.37 0.98 -12.87
CA GLY A 260 -8.41 1.32 -13.83
C GLY A 260 -9.61 0.37 -13.73
N GLU A 261 -10.47 0.37 -14.73
CA GLU A 261 -11.62 -0.55 -14.83
C GLU A 261 -11.16 -2.01 -15.11
N LYS A 262 -10.01 -2.16 -15.77
CA LYS A 262 -9.33 -3.42 -16.06
C LYS A 262 -7.83 -3.21 -16.02
N ILE A 263 -7.08 -4.24 -15.67
CA ILE A 263 -5.63 -4.22 -15.73
C ILE A 263 -5.17 -4.05 -17.19
N SER A 264 -4.16 -3.21 -17.38
CA SER A 264 -3.57 -2.89 -18.67
C SER A 264 -2.11 -2.46 -18.51
N GLU A 265 -1.46 -2.13 -19.61
CA GLU A 265 -0.10 -1.55 -19.61
C GLU A 265 0.00 -0.22 -18.84
N LYS A 266 -1.13 0.45 -18.57
CA LYS A 266 -1.20 1.70 -17.79
C LYS A 266 -1.51 1.47 -16.32
N SER A 267 -1.64 0.23 -15.88
CA SER A 267 -2.00 -0.13 -14.52
C SER A 267 -0.78 -0.40 -13.63
N VAL A 268 -0.96 -0.15 -12.34
CA VAL A 268 -0.17 -0.77 -11.28
C VAL A 268 -1.07 -1.78 -10.57
N ALA A 269 -0.68 -3.04 -10.56
CA ALA A 269 -1.45 -4.13 -9.98
C ALA A 269 -1.50 -4.00 -8.46
N MET A 270 -2.69 -4.12 -7.85
CA MET A 270 -2.85 -4.00 -6.41
C MET A 270 -2.77 -5.37 -5.73
N MET A 271 -2.07 -5.43 -4.60
CA MET A 271 -2.08 -6.57 -3.69
C MET A 271 -2.77 -6.16 -2.40
N THR A 272 -4.10 -6.35 -2.37
CA THR A 272 -4.92 -5.97 -1.22
C THR A 272 -4.62 -6.84 -0.01
N LYS A 273 -4.45 -6.22 1.16
CA LYS A 273 -4.01 -6.87 2.39
C LYS A 273 -4.77 -6.35 3.62
N HIS A 274 -4.83 -7.16 4.70
CA HIS A 274 -4.32 -8.51 4.88
C HIS A 274 -5.52 -9.47 5.08
N PHE A 275 -5.78 -10.32 4.12
CA PHE A 275 -6.93 -11.23 4.16
C PHE A 275 -6.81 -12.25 5.32
N PRO A 276 -7.90 -12.53 6.05
CA PRO A 276 -9.28 -12.07 5.92
C PRO A 276 -9.63 -10.85 6.80
N GLY A 277 -8.67 -10.01 7.15
CA GLY A 277 -8.79 -8.82 7.99
C GLY A 277 -7.95 -8.90 9.25
N GLY A 278 -6.90 -8.06 9.34
CA GLY A 278 -5.89 -8.10 10.40
C GLY A 278 -6.24 -7.28 11.65
N GLY A 279 -7.39 -6.61 11.69
CA GLY A 279 -7.73 -5.68 12.77
C GLY A 279 -7.95 -6.27 14.16
N PRO A 280 -8.64 -7.43 14.33
CA PRO A 280 -9.01 -7.96 15.64
C PRO A 280 -7.84 -8.70 16.32
N GLN A 281 -6.77 -7.97 16.60
CA GLN A 281 -5.58 -8.50 17.27
C GLN A 281 -5.80 -8.62 18.77
N LYS A 282 -5.52 -9.78 19.32
CA LYS A 282 -5.63 -10.00 20.76
C LYS A 282 -4.77 -8.98 21.53
N GLU A 283 -5.43 -8.17 22.37
CA GLU A 283 -4.79 -7.11 23.17
C GLU A 283 -4.04 -6.04 22.33
N GLY A 284 -4.38 -5.90 21.05
CA GLY A 284 -3.72 -4.98 20.13
C GLY A 284 -2.29 -5.35 19.72
N LEU A 285 -1.85 -6.56 20.04
CA LEU A 285 -0.49 -7.00 19.75
C LEU A 285 -0.38 -7.60 18.36
N ASP A 286 0.67 -7.25 17.64
CA ASP A 286 0.80 -7.57 16.21
C ASP A 286 1.53 -8.92 15.97
N PRO A 287 1.02 -9.79 15.06
CA PRO A 287 1.57 -11.12 14.81
C PRO A 287 2.86 -11.13 13.97
N HIS A 288 3.49 -9.98 13.72
CA HIS A 288 4.89 -9.95 13.27
C HIS A 288 5.84 -10.54 14.33
N PHE A 289 5.39 -10.63 15.58
CA PHE A 289 6.21 -11.06 16.72
C PHE A 289 5.73 -12.36 17.32
N ALA A 290 6.68 -13.19 17.76
CA ALA A 290 6.41 -14.52 18.31
C ALA A 290 5.62 -14.52 19.63
N PHE A 291 5.61 -13.40 20.37
CA PHE A 291 4.93 -13.29 21.66
C PHE A 291 3.40 -13.15 21.52
N GLN A 292 2.89 -12.77 20.35
CA GLN A 292 1.45 -12.72 20.12
C GLN A 292 1.10 -13.08 18.66
N LYS A 293 0.26 -14.09 18.51
CA LYS A 293 -0.10 -14.69 17.22
C LYS A 293 -1.58 -14.66 16.95
N GLY A 294 -2.38 -14.38 17.99
CA GLY A 294 -3.83 -14.58 17.97
C GLY A 294 -4.61 -13.44 17.34
N GLN A 295 -5.48 -13.79 16.42
CA GLN A 295 -6.62 -12.98 16.03
C GLN A 295 -7.88 -13.53 16.72
N VAL A 296 -8.63 -12.67 17.39
CA VAL A 296 -9.75 -13.08 18.26
C VAL A 296 -11.05 -12.40 17.86
N TYR A 297 -12.16 -13.11 18.04
CA TYR A 297 -13.47 -12.64 17.62
C TYR A 297 -14.49 -12.80 18.74
N PRO A 298 -14.30 -12.12 19.90
CA PRO A 298 -15.20 -12.25 21.05
C PRO A 298 -16.61 -11.72 20.77
N GLY A 299 -16.77 -10.85 19.79
CA GLY A 299 -18.06 -10.38 19.27
C GLY A 299 -18.71 -11.30 18.23
N ASN A 300 -18.05 -12.39 17.84
CA ASN A 300 -18.44 -13.27 16.74
C ASN A 300 -18.64 -12.52 15.41
N ASN A 301 -17.79 -11.52 15.14
CA ASN A 301 -17.98 -10.55 14.07
C ASN A 301 -17.02 -10.75 12.88
N PHE A 302 -16.49 -11.94 12.67
CA PHE A 302 -15.55 -12.30 11.60
C PHE A 302 -16.03 -11.81 10.21
N LYS A 303 -17.34 -11.93 9.93
CA LYS A 303 -17.90 -11.53 8.63
C LYS A 303 -17.82 -10.03 8.35
N TYR A 304 -17.82 -9.21 9.37
CA TYR A 304 -17.69 -7.75 9.23
C TYR A 304 -16.34 -7.38 8.62
N HIS A 305 -15.29 -8.09 9.02
CA HIS A 305 -13.93 -7.89 8.52
C HIS A 305 -13.75 -8.30 7.05
N LEU A 306 -14.67 -9.09 6.48
CA LEU A 306 -14.65 -9.49 5.07
C LEU A 306 -15.22 -8.42 4.13
N ILE A 307 -16.04 -7.48 4.61
CA ILE A 307 -16.74 -6.49 3.78
C ILE A 307 -15.79 -5.67 2.89
N PRO A 308 -14.66 -5.13 3.38
CA PRO A 308 -13.70 -4.43 2.52
C PRO A 308 -13.07 -5.32 1.44
N PHE A 309 -12.84 -6.61 1.75
CA PHE A 309 -12.33 -7.57 0.77
C PHE A 309 -13.37 -7.93 -0.28
N GLU A 310 -14.65 -8.02 0.07
CA GLU A 310 -15.73 -8.18 -0.91
C GLU A 310 -15.79 -7.01 -1.90
N ALA A 311 -15.51 -5.78 -1.43
CA ALA A 311 -15.35 -4.61 -2.30
C ALA A 311 -14.11 -4.73 -3.20
N ALA A 312 -12.99 -5.22 -2.66
CA ALA A 312 -11.78 -5.46 -3.43
C ALA A 312 -11.98 -6.53 -4.52
N PHE A 313 -12.71 -7.61 -4.22
CA PHE A 313 -13.04 -8.64 -5.23
C PHE A 313 -13.93 -8.09 -6.34
N LYS A 314 -14.95 -7.30 -5.99
CA LYS A 314 -15.81 -6.61 -6.97
C LYS A 314 -15.02 -5.63 -7.85
N SER A 315 -13.98 -5.03 -7.29
CA SER A 315 -13.06 -4.12 -8.00
C SER A 315 -11.92 -4.87 -8.72
N GLN A 316 -11.97 -6.19 -8.77
CA GLN A 316 -11.01 -7.05 -9.46
C GLN A 316 -9.55 -6.80 -9.04
N THR A 317 -9.30 -6.70 -7.71
CA THR A 317 -7.93 -6.58 -7.21
C THR A 317 -7.04 -7.70 -7.77
N ALA A 318 -5.86 -7.35 -8.26
CA ALA A 318 -4.96 -8.28 -8.96
C ALA A 318 -4.39 -9.38 -8.07
N ALA A 319 -4.13 -9.04 -6.80
CA ALA A 319 -3.55 -9.96 -5.84
C ALA A 319 -4.16 -9.76 -4.44
N ILE A 320 -4.08 -10.80 -3.63
CA ILE A 320 -4.45 -10.83 -2.22
C ILE A 320 -3.28 -11.35 -1.39
N MET A 321 -3.06 -10.71 -0.24
CA MET A 321 -2.06 -11.15 0.75
C MET A 321 -2.77 -11.59 2.03
N PRO A 322 -2.74 -12.89 2.40
CA PRO A 322 -3.19 -13.35 3.70
C PRO A 322 -2.24 -12.88 4.82
N TYR A 323 -2.81 -12.57 5.99
CA TYR A 323 -2.04 -12.07 7.14
C TYR A 323 -1.31 -13.20 7.91
N TYR A 324 -0.51 -12.80 8.90
CA TYR A 324 0.19 -13.75 9.78
C TYR A 324 -0.72 -14.40 10.82
N GLY A 325 -1.79 -13.72 11.23
CA GLY A 325 -2.60 -14.06 12.39
C GLY A 325 -3.17 -15.48 12.39
N VAL A 326 -3.43 -15.99 13.58
CA VAL A 326 -4.06 -17.29 13.83
C VAL A 326 -5.50 -17.06 14.27
N PRO A 327 -6.52 -17.62 13.62
CA PRO A 327 -7.94 -17.42 13.97
C PRO A 327 -8.32 -18.21 15.23
N MET A 328 -8.00 -17.65 16.40
CA MET A 328 -8.20 -18.33 17.68
C MET A 328 -9.69 -18.52 18.01
N GLY A 329 -10.05 -19.72 18.46
CA GLY A 329 -11.39 -20.08 18.90
C GLY A 329 -12.44 -20.11 17.78
N GLN A 330 -12.05 -20.07 16.51
CA GLN A 330 -12.97 -20.14 15.36
C GLN A 330 -13.20 -21.59 14.96
N LYS A 331 -14.44 -22.08 15.10
CA LYS A 331 -14.78 -23.51 14.87
C LYS A 331 -14.58 -23.97 13.43
N ASP A 332 -14.71 -23.05 12.46
CA ASP A 332 -14.67 -23.37 11.03
C ASP A 332 -13.25 -23.27 10.45
N TYR A 333 -12.29 -22.79 11.22
CA TYR A 333 -10.93 -22.53 10.76
C TYR A 333 -9.90 -23.18 11.69
N GLU A 334 -8.90 -23.80 11.09
CA GLU A 334 -7.76 -24.35 11.84
C GLU A 334 -6.95 -23.21 12.49
N GLU A 335 -6.48 -23.43 13.72
CA GLU A 335 -5.65 -22.43 14.43
C GLU A 335 -4.20 -22.44 13.92
N VAL A 336 -4.03 -22.02 12.68
CA VAL A 336 -2.73 -21.78 12.02
C VAL A 336 -2.76 -20.44 11.26
N GLY A 337 -1.60 -19.88 11.01
CA GLY A 337 -1.46 -18.63 10.24
C GLY A 337 -2.21 -18.69 8.91
N PHE A 338 -2.83 -17.59 8.50
CA PHE A 338 -3.79 -17.61 7.38
C PHE A 338 -3.20 -18.12 6.06
N SER A 339 -1.91 -17.89 5.76
CA SER A 339 -1.29 -18.45 4.55
C SER A 339 -1.10 -19.97 4.59
N TYR A 340 -1.12 -20.58 5.78
CA TYR A 340 -1.08 -22.03 5.98
C TYR A 340 -2.46 -22.69 6.03
N ASN A 341 -3.51 -21.87 6.06
CA ASN A 341 -4.87 -22.29 6.36
C ASN A 341 -5.66 -22.57 5.09
N LYS A 342 -5.83 -23.85 4.75
CA LYS A 342 -6.58 -24.28 3.57
C LYS A 342 -8.05 -23.85 3.63
N SER A 343 -8.67 -23.80 4.81
CA SER A 343 -10.06 -23.34 4.97
C SER A 343 -10.20 -21.85 4.63
N ILE A 344 -9.17 -21.04 4.88
CA ILE A 344 -9.14 -19.61 4.55
C ILE A 344 -8.80 -19.40 3.06
N VAL A 345 -7.67 -19.96 2.59
CA VAL A 345 -7.21 -19.68 1.22
C VAL A 345 -8.03 -20.44 0.18
N THR A 346 -8.22 -21.76 0.35
CA THR A 346 -8.96 -22.55 -0.63
C THR A 346 -10.46 -22.41 -0.42
N SER A 347 -10.99 -22.73 0.78
CA SER A 347 -12.44 -22.84 0.95
C SER A 347 -13.13 -21.48 0.95
N LEU A 348 -12.58 -20.48 1.69
CA LEU A 348 -13.17 -19.16 1.77
C LEU A 348 -12.83 -18.31 0.53
N LEU A 349 -11.53 -18.12 0.22
CA LEU A 349 -11.10 -17.18 -0.83
C LEU A 349 -11.36 -17.76 -2.23
N ARG A 350 -10.81 -18.95 -2.54
CA ARG A 350 -10.94 -19.53 -3.88
C ARG A 350 -12.36 -20.03 -4.18
N ASN A 351 -12.93 -20.84 -3.29
CA ASN A 351 -14.20 -21.53 -3.60
C ASN A 351 -15.42 -20.64 -3.34
N LYS A 352 -15.52 -19.99 -2.17
CA LYS A 352 -16.71 -19.19 -1.82
C LYS A 352 -16.73 -17.85 -2.55
N TYR A 353 -15.58 -17.14 -2.62
CA TYR A 353 -15.50 -15.85 -3.30
C TYR A 353 -15.09 -15.96 -4.78
N HIS A 354 -14.79 -17.16 -5.27
CA HIS A 354 -14.37 -17.41 -6.66
C HIS A 354 -13.20 -16.54 -7.11
N TYR A 355 -12.27 -16.24 -6.17
CA TYR A 355 -11.13 -15.39 -6.47
C TYR A 355 -10.07 -16.16 -7.28
N ASP A 356 -9.79 -15.72 -8.52
CA ASP A 356 -8.80 -16.32 -9.41
C ASP A 356 -7.56 -15.43 -9.64
N GLY A 357 -7.39 -14.33 -8.90
CA GLY A 357 -6.15 -13.55 -8.88
C GLY A 357 -5.04 -14.23 -8.10
N VAL A 358 -3.87 -13.61 -8.08
CA VAL A 358 -2.68 -14.10 -7.36
C VAL A 358 -2.90 -14.05 -5.85
N VAL A 359 -2.53 -15.12 -5.14
CA VAL A 359 -2.43 -15.12 -3.68
C VAL A 359 -0.95 -15.21 -3.31
N CYS A 360 -0.43 -14.18 -2.66
CA CYS A 360 0.95 -14.09 -2.19
C CYS A 360 0.98 -14.08 -0.67
N THR A 361 1.85 -14.86 -0.04
CA THR A 361 2.04 -14.77 1.43
C THR A 361 2.49 -13.39 1.85
N ASP A 362 2.28 -13.02 3.10
CA ASP A 362 3.07 -11.99 3.74
C ASP A 362 4.53 -12.46 3.91
N TRP A 363 5.46 -11.60 4.37
CA TRP A 363 6.91 -11.81 4.30
C TRP A 363 7.46 -12.68 5.44
N GLY A 364 8.39 -13.58 5.10
CA GLY A 364 9.17 -14.35 6.07
C GLY A 364 8.35 -15.38 6.84
N LEU A 365 7.57 -16.19 6.14
CA LEU A 365 6.81 -17.30 6.72
C LEU A 365 7.60 -18.60 6.78
N VAL A 366 8.61 -18.78 5.91
CA VAL A 366 9.31 -20.06 5.77
C VAL A 366 10.63 -20.08 6.52
N SER A 367 11.44 -19.03 6.35
CA SER A 367 12.82 -18.98 6.86
C SER A 367 12.95 -18.19 8.14
N ASP A 368 13.65 -18.76 9.11
CA ASP A 368 14.14 -18.00 10.26
C ASP A 368 15.25 -17.04 9.80
N ALA A 369 15.24 -15.81 10.31
CA ALA A 369 16.24 -14.80 10.03
C ALA A 369 16.96 -14.39 11.31
N LYS A 370 18.14 -13.77 11.16
CA LYS A 370 18.83 -13.06 12.22
C LYS A 370 18.97 -11.59 11.88
N ILE A 371 18.65 -10.74 12.84
CA ILE A 371 18.80 -9.30 12.73
C ILE A 371 19.85 -8.89 13.77
N GLY A 372 21.08 -8.72 13.31
CA GLY A 372 22.23 -8.62 14.22
C GLY A 372 22.38 -9.90 15.05
N ASN A 373 22.33 -9.78 16.37
CA ASN A 373 22.40 -10.92 17.30
C ASN A 373 21.02 -11.48 17.72
N LEU A 374 19.92 -10.93 17.18
CA LEU A 374 18.57 -11.34 17.56
C LEU A 374 18.03 -12.38 16.58
N ASP A 375 17.44 -13.43 17.12
CA ASP A 375 16.69 -14.39 16.35
C ASP A 375 15.34 -13.78 15.96
N PHE A 376 15.04 -13.84 14.66
CA PHE A 376 13.77 -13.40 14.09
C PHE A 376 13.11 -14.62 13.42
N PRO A 377 12.34 -15.41 14.17
CA PRO A 377 11.78 -16.65 13.68
C PRO A 377 10.80 -16.42 12.54
N ALA A 378 10.69 -17.37 11.64
CA ALA A 378 9.64 -17.41 10.64
C ALA A 378 8.27 -17.28 11.30
N ARG A 379 7.37 -16.51 10.65
CA ARG A 379 5.98 -16.34 11.14
C ARG A 379 5.13 -17.57 10.79
N ALA A 380 5.67 -18.74 11.13
CA ALA A 380 5.04 -20.04 10.91
C ALA A 380 4.08 -20.40 12.04
N TRP A 381 3.16 -19.46 12.37
CA TRP A 381 2.32 -19.57 13.55
C TRP A 381 1.35 -20.75 13.47
N GLY A 382 1.35 -21.57 14.52
CA GLY A 382 0.58 -22.81 14.59
C GLY A 382 1.24 -24.01 13.87
N VAL A 383 2.32 -23.77 13.13
CA VAL A 383 3.10 -24.80 12.41
C VAL A 383 4.61 -24.65 12.64
N GLU A 384 5.01 -24.10 13.76
CA GLU A 384 6.42 -23.81 14.11
C GLU A 384 7.32 -25.05 14.06
N LYS A 385 6.74 -26.23 14.32
CA LYS A 385 7.45 -27.52 14.33
C LYS A 385 7.82 -28.04 12.94
N LEU A 386 7.16 -27.51 11.89
CA LEU A 386 7.45 -27.91 10.52
C LEU A 386 8.80 -27.33 10.07
N ASN A 387 9.56 -28.14 9.32
CA ASN A 387 10.75 -27.66 8.64
C ASN A 387 10.40 -26.79 7.42
N LYS A 388 11.39 -26.20 6.74
CA LYS A 388 11.18 -25.29 5.61
C LYS A 388 10.41 -25.94 4.44
N GLU A 389 10.76 -27.17 4.11
CA GLU A 389 10.11 -27.92 3.02
C GLU A 389 8.65 -28.19 3.34
N GLU A 390 8.35 -28.62 4.54
CA GLU A 390 6.98 -28.86 5.02
C GLU A 390 6.17 -27.55 5.07
N ARG A 391 6.77 -26.42 5.47
CA ARG A 391 6.15 -25.10 5.45
C ARG A 391 5.79 -24.68 4.02
N VAL A 392 6.72 -24.79 3.07
CA VAL A 392 6.49 -24.48 1.66
C VAL A 392 5.40 -25.37 1.08
N GLN A 393 5.46 -26.69 1.32
CA GLN A 393 4.46 -27.64 0.87
C GLN A 393 3.07 -27.23 1.37
N ARG A 394 2.93 -26.96 2.67
CA ARG A 394 1.66 -26.61 3.28
C ARG A 394 1.07 -25.29 2.74
N ILE A 395 1.89 -24.27 2.53
CA ILE A 395 1.49 -23.01 1.92
C ILE A 395 0.91 -23.25 0.51
N ILE A 396 1.61 -24.03 -0.33
CA ILE A 396 1.17 -24.32 -1.69
C ILE A 396 -0.12 -25.16 -1.67
N GLU A 397 -0.21 -26.17 -0.81
CA GLU A 397 -1.41 -27.00 -0.65
C GLU A 397 -2.62 -26.23 -0.07
N ALA A 398 -2.37 -25.16 0.68
CA ALA A 398 -3.42 -24.24 1.13
C ALA A 398 -4.02 -23.41 -0.02
N GLY A 399 -3.37 -23.33 -1.20
CA GLY A 399 -3.87 -22.60 -2.38
C GLY A 399 -3.17 -21.28 -2.67
N VAL A 400 -2.04 -21.02 -2.02
CA VAL A 400 -1.18 -19.83 -2.26
C VAL A 400 -0.37 -20.03 -3.53
N ASP A 401 -0.15 -18.94 -4.29
CA ASP A 401 0.58 -18.97 -5.56
C ASP A 401 2.02 -18.47 -5.43
N GLN A 402 2.30 -17.59 -4.48
CA GLN A 402 3.58 -16.92 -4.38
C GLN A 402 4.02 -16.74 -2.93
N LEU A 403 5.33 -16.93 -2.67
CA LEU A 403 5.94 -16.81 -1.35
C LEU A 403 6.69 -15.47 -1.24
N GLY A 404 6.15 -14.56 -0.42
CA GLY A 404 6.71 -13.23 -0.17
C GLY A 404 7.90 -13.25 0.79
N GLY A 405 8.94 -12.48 0.44
CA GLY A 405 10.12 -12.33 1.29
C GLY A 405 11.03 -13.56 1.37
N GLU A 406 10.85 -14.52 0.47
CA GLU A 406 11.61 -15.78 0.41
C GLU A 406 12.29 -15.93 -0.96
N ASN A 407 13.30 -16.80 -1.03
CA ASN A 407 14.09 -17.06 -2.24
C ASN A 407 14.62 -18.50 -2.33
N LEU A 408 13.76 -19.49 -2.09
CA LEU A 408 14.09 -20.92 -1.96
C LEU A 408 13.40 -21.78 -3.02
N PRO A 409 13.49 -21.48 -4.34
CA PRO A 409 12.76 -22.24 -5.36
C PRO A 409 13.22 -23.70 -5.46
N GLU A 410 14.45 -24.00 -5.06
CA GLU A 410 14.99 -25.36 -4.99
C GLU A 410 14.12 -26.29 -4.11
N ILE A 411 13.44 -25.77 -3.11
CA ILE A 411 12.52 -26.54 -2.27
C ILE A 411 11.31 -27.01 -3.09
N ILE A 412 10.71 -26.14 -3.91
CA ILE A 412 9.58 -26.52 -4.78
C ILE A 412 10.02 -27.58 -5.78
N VAL A 413 11.18 -27.38 -6.42
CA VAL A 413 11.76 -28.35 -7.36
C VAL A 413 11.93 -29.73 -6.70
N GLN A 414 12.46 -29.76 -5.49
CA GLN A 414 12.65 -31.01 -4.75
C GLN A 414 11.32 -31.67 -4.39
N LEU A 415 10.36 -30.89 -3.88
CA LEU A 415 9.03 -31.41 -3.53
C LEU A 415 8.29 -32.03 -4.74
N VAL A 416 8.48 -31.47 -5.94
CA VAL A 416 7.89 -32.04 -7.15
C VAL A 416 8.64 -33.31 -7.56
N LYS A 417 9.97 -33.32 -7.53
CA LYS A 417 10.80 -34.53 -7.85
C LYS A 417 10.50 -35.69 -6.90
N ASP A 418 10.20 -35.40 -5.65
CA ASP A 418 9.84 -36.41 -4.63
C ASP A 418 8.37 -36.86 -4.73
N GLY A 419 7.57 -36.28 -5.64
CA GLY A 419 6.15 -36.58 -5.78
C GLY A 419 5.26 -36.06 -4.65
N ARG A 420 5.76 -35.16 -3.80
CA ARG A 420 5.05 -34.52 -2.69
C ARG A 420 4.16 -33.37 -3.17
N LEU A 421 4.52 -32.71 -4.27
CA LEU A 421 3.68 -31.74 -5.00
C LEU A 421 3.58 -32.19 -6.47
N SER A 422 2.43 -31.95 -7.09
CA SER A 422 2.29 -32.19 -8.54
C SER A 422 2.77 -30.96 -9.32
N GLU A 423 3.42 -31.17 -10.46
CA GLU A 423 3.77 -30.07 -11.36
C GLU A 423 2.53 -29.31 -11.85
N HIS A 424 1.39 -30.00 -12.01
CA HIS A 424 0.12 -29.37 -12.34
C HIS A 424 -0.29 -28.30 -11.29
N ARG A 425 -0.08 -28.56 -9.97
CA ARG A 425 -0.35 -27.56 -8.93
C ARG A 425 0.56 -26.33 -9.06
N ILE A 426 1.81 -26.55 -9.46
CA ILE A 426 2.74 -25.45 -9.75
C ILE A 426 2.27 -24.66 -10.97
N ASP A 427 1.85 -25.34 -12.04
CA ASP A 427 1.33 -24.72 -13.26
C ASP A 427 0.13 -23.81 -13.00
N GLU A 428 -0.80 -24.18 -12.11
CA GLU A 428 -1.93 -23.33 -11.71
C GLU A 428 -1.47 -21.97 -11.16
N SER A 429 -0.42 -21.95 -10.34
CA SER A 429 0.15 -20.73 -9.78
C SER A 429 0.88 -19.91 -10.85
N VAL A 430 1.69 -20.57 -11.67
CA VAL A 430 2.45 -19.91 -12.75
C VAL A 430 1.52 -19.28 -13.79
N VAL A 431 0.40 -19.92 -14.12
CA VAL A 431 -0.63 -19.35 -15.02
C VAL A 431 -1.16 -18.02 -14.50
N ARG A 432 -1.47 -17.90 -13.21
CA ARG A 432 -1.95 -16.64 -12.60
C ARG A 432 -0.87 -15.56 -12.63
N LEU A 433 0.36 -15.91 -12.32
CA LEU A 433 1.50 -15.00 -12.34
C LEU A 433 1.82 -14.51 -13.76
N LEU A 434 1.81 -15.39 -14.74
CA LEU A 434 1.99 -15.04 -16.16
C LEU A 434 0.86 -14.16 -16.67
N ARG A 435 -0.40 -14.51 -16.36
CA ARG A 435 -1.57 -13.70 -16.76
C ARG A 435 -1.39 -12.24 -16.32
N LEU A 436 -1.00 -12.01 -15.09
CA LEU A 436 -0.76 -10.67 -14.59
C LEU A 436 0.36 -9.94 -15.33
N LYS A 437 1.47 -10.62 -15.66
CA LYS A 437 2.56 -10.03 -16.46
C LYS A 437 2.12 -9.68 -17.89
N PHE A 438 1.31 -10.52 -18.53
CA PHE A 438 0.76 -10.24 -19.86
C PHE A 438 -0.25 -9.09 -19.84
N GLU A 439 -1.18 -9.08 -18.88
CA GLU A 439 -2.16 -8.00 -18.72
C GLU A 439 -1.51 -6.65 -18.44
N LEU A 440 -0.41 -6.63 -17.69
CA LEU A 440 0.41 -5.44 -17.47
C LEU A 440 1.23 -5.01 -18.71
N GLY A 441 1.21 -5.78 -19.81
CA GLY A 441 1.96 -5.45 -21.04
C GLY A 441 3.48 -5.56 -20.90
N LEU A 442 3.98 -6.31 -19.91
CA LEU A 442 5.42 -6.42 -19.66
C LEU A 442 6.15 -7.18 -20.76
N PHE A 443 5.49 -8.11 -21.43
CA PHE A 443 6.05 -8.84 -22.55
C PHE A 443 6.17 -7.98 -23.81
N GLU A 444 5.25 -7.02 -24.00
CA GLU A 444 5.28 -6.07 -25.11
C GLU A 444 6.30 -4.96 -24.86
N ASN A 445 6.20 -4.30 -23.71
CA ASN A 445 7.11 -3.21 -23.34
C ASN A 445 7.37 -3.16 -21.84
N PRO A 446 8.45 -3.79 -21.35
CA PRO A 446 8.85 -3.68 -19.94
C PRO A 446 9.58 -2.39 -19.62
N PHE A 447 10.10 -1.64 -20.61
CA PHE A 447 10.97 -0.49 -20.41
C PHE A 447 10.20 0.80 -20.15
N ILE A 448 10.86 1.73 -19.47
CA ILE A 448 10.35 3.06 -19.18
C ILE A 448 11.30 4.14 -19.72
N ASP A 449 10.79 5.35 -19.85
CA ASP A 449 11.57 6.53 -20.23
C ASP A 449 12.28 7.09 -18.99
N GLU A 450 13.59 6.84 -18.88
CA GLU A 450 14.44 7.27 -17.75
C GLU A 450 14.44 8.79 -17.56
N LYS A 451 14.31 9.56 -18.66
CA LYS A 451 14.37 11.03 -18.62
C LYS A 451 13.11 11.66 -18.02
N LYS A 452 11.99 10.92 -18.04
CA LYS A 452 10.71 11.41 -17.51
C LYS A 452 10.49 11.09 -16.04
N ALA A 453 11.31 10.23 -15.45
CA ALA A 453 11.11 9.79 -14.07
C ALA A 453 11.15 10.99 -13.09
N GLY A 454 12.21 11.80 -13.13
CA GLY A 454 12.33 12.98 -12.28
C GLY A 454 11.36 14.12 -12.61
N GLU A 455 10.78 14.14 -13.84
CA GLU A 455 9.77 15.14 -14.22
C GLU A 455 8.37 14.79 -13.67
N ILE A 456 8.08 13.49 -13.48
CA ILE A 456 6.76 13.00 -13.07
C ILE A 456 6.69 12.82 -11.56
N VAL A 457 7.70 12.18 -10.96
CA VAL A 457 7.70 11.89 -9.52
C VAL A 457 7.83 13.19 -8.73
N GLY A 458 6.89 13.43 -7.83
CA GLY A 458 6.89 14.61 -6.97
C GLY A 458 6.67 15.93 -7.68
N LYS A 459 6.11 15.93 -8.90
CA LYS A 459 5.85 17.19 -9.59
C LYS A 459 4.96 18.13 -8.77
N ALA A 460 5.15 19.44 -8.95
CA ALA A 460 4.56 20.48 -8.11
C ALA A 460 3.02 20.35 -7.93
N GLU A 461 2.30 19.96 -8.98
CA GLU A 461 0.84 19.77 -8.90
C GLU A 461 0.46 18.57 -8.02
N PHE A 462 1.26 17.48 -8.02
CA PHE A 462 1.04 16.31 -7.17
C PHE A 462 1.34 16.62 -5.70
N MET A 463 2.44 17.32 -5.45
CA MET A 463 2.79 17.83 -4.11
C MET A 463 1.70 18.75 -3.56
N LYS A 464 1.16 19.65 -4.41
CA LYS A 464 0.06 20.54 -4.03
C LYS A 464 -1.21 19.78 -3.68
N ALA A 465 -1.59 18.78 -4.48
CA ALA A 465 -2.76 17.95 -4.22
C ALA A 465 -2.65 17.21 -2.88
N GLY A 466 -1.46 16.65 -2.57
CA GLY A 466 -1.18 16.05 -1.27
C GLY A 466 -1.32 17.03 -0.10
N GLN A 467 -0.76 18.25 -0.24
CA GLN A 467 -0.91 19.30 0.77
C GLN A 467 -2.36 19.74 0.97
N ASP A 468 -3.13 19.85 -0.10
CA ASP A 468 -4.57 20.17 -0.01
C ASP A 468 -5.34 19.04 0.68
N ALA A 469 -5.00 17.78 0.42
CA ALA A 469 -5.57 16.62 1.12
C ALA A 469 -5.20 16.62 2.61
N MET A 470 -3.95 16.95 2.98
CA MET A 470 -3.55 17.09 4.39
C MET A 470 -4.40 18.12 5.14
N ARG A 471 -4.66 19.30 4.54
CA ARG A 471 -5.53 20.32 5.14
C ARG A 471 -6.95 19.81 5.33
N ARG A 472 -7.51 19.14 4.32
CA ARG A 472 -8.86 18.57 4.35
C ARG A 472 -9.02 17.46 5.37
N SER A 473 -7.96 16.68 5.66
CA SER A 473 -8.02 15.56 6.61
C SER A 473 -8.06 16.00 8.07
N ILE A 474 -7.59 17.21 8.39
CA ILE A 474 -7.55 17.71 9.77
C ILE A 474 -8.96 17.73 10.34
N THR A 475 -9.12 17.08 11.48
CA THR A 475 -10.39 16.93 12.19
C THR A 475 -10.42 17.82 13.42
N LEU A 476 -11.31 18.79 13.46
CA LEU A 476 -11.50 19.67 14.64
C LEU A 476 -12.40 18.95 15.65
N LEU A 477 -11.84 18.64 16.83
CA LEU A 477 -12.55 17.90 17.88
C LEU A 477 -13.16 18.83 18.94
N LYS A 478 -12.51 19.97 19.22
CA LYS A 478 -12.96 20.94 20.20
C LYS A 478 -12.60 22.36 19.74
N ASN A 479 -13.48 23.34 20.01
CA ASN A 479 -13.26 24.75 19.71
C ASN A 479 -14.00 25.65 20.70
N ASP A 480 -13.43 25.82 21.90
CA ASP A 480 -14.04 26.57 22.98
C ASP A 480 -14.14 28.06 22.63
N ASN A 481 -15.36 28.62 22.76
CA ASN A 481 -15.64 30.03 22.50
C ASN A 481 -15.12 30.52 21.14
N HIS A 482 -15.13 29.65 20.11
CA HIS A 482 -14.61 29.97 18.77
C HIS A 482 -13.15 30.44 18.83
N ALA A 483 -12.30 29.74 19.60
CA ALA A 483 -10.86 30.03 19.68
C ALA A 483 -10.16 29.95 18.32
N LEU A 484 -10.62 29.04 17.45
CA LEU A 484 -10.18 28.94 16.07
C LEU A 484 -11.27 29.47 15.11
N PRO A 485 -10.87 30.10 13.98
CA PRO A 485 -9.50 30.33 13.54
C PRO A 485 -8.81 31.47 14.30
N LEU A 486 -7.48 31.37 14.47
CA LEU A 486 -6.69 32.43 15.09
C LEU A 486 -6.57 33.65 14.16
N ALA A 487 -6.59 34.84 14.75
CA ALA A 487 -6.32 36.08 14.01
C ALA A 487 -4.85 36.10 13.53
N THR A 488 -4.63 36.56 12.29
CA THR A 488 -3.29 36.58 11.69
C THR A 488 -2.40 37.73 12.16
N ASN A 489 -1.08 37.54 12.14
CA ASN A 489 0.01 38.52 12.06
C ASN A 489 0.39 39.35 13.31
N LYS A 490 -0.28 39.18 14.46
CA LYS A 490 0.09 39.96 15.67
C LYS A 490 0.28 39.08 16.92
N LEU A 491 -0.08 37.81 16.86
CA LEU A 491 -0.01 36.93 18.01
C LEU A 491 1.43 36.51 18.31
N LYS A 492 1.79 36.53 19.56
CA LYS A 492 2.96 35.82 20.07
C LYS A 492 2.58 34.38 20.28
N ILE A 493 3.22 33.50 19.55
CA ILE A 493 2.91 32.06 19.55
C ILE A 493 4.06 31.26 20.16
N PHE A 494 3.74 30.40 21.12
CA PHE A 494 4.65 29.35 21.57
C PHE A 494 4.33 28.07 20.79
N VAL A 495 5.37 27.39 20.25
CA VAL A 495 5.16 26.15 19.52
C VAL A 495 6.01 25.01 20.10
N LYS A 496 5.41 23.79 20.15
CA LYS A 496 6.10 22.56 20.55
C LYS A 496 5.70 21.45 19.58
N GLY A 497 6.68 20.68 19.06
CA GLY A 497 6.42 19.66 18.06
C GLY A 497 6.11 20.18 16.65
N ILE A 498 6.31 21.48 16.43
CA ILE A 498 6.12 22.20 15.16
C ILE A 498 7.41 22.95 14.85
N ASN A 499 7.82 23.00 13.58
CA ASN A 499 9.02 23.74 13.16
C ASN A 499 8.84 25.25 13.37
N PRO A 500 9.68 25.89 14.24
CA PRO A 500 9.52 27.31 14.53
C PRO A 500 9.68 28.23 13.30
N LYS A 501 10.41 27.81 12.28
CA LYS A 501 10.57 28.59 11.03
C LYS A 501 9.28 28.61 10.23
N VAL A 502 8.54 27.50 10.19
CA VAL A 502 7.23 27.44 9.54
C VAL A 502 6.21 28.26 10.36
N ALA A 503 6.25 28.13 11.68
CA ALA A 503 5.35 28.86 12.57
C ALA A 503 5.54 30.39 12.48
N ALA A 504 6.77 30.86 12.23
CA ALA A 504 7.09 32.28 12.08
C ALA A 504 6.41 32.97 10.89
N GLU A 505 5.90 32.20 9.91
CA GLU A 505 5.10 32.72 8.81
C GLU A 505 3.67 33.12 9.24
N TYR A 506 3.22 32.67 10.44
CA TYR A 506 1.87 32.87 10.95
C TYR A 506 1.81 33.80 12.16
N GLY A 507 2.89 33.95 12.93
CA GLY A 507 2.94 34.80 14.12
C GLY A 507 4.36 34.99 14.67
N MET A 508 4.50 35.80 15.69
CA MET A 508 5.77 36.01 16.40
C MET A 508 6.06 34.81 17.31
N VAL A 509 7.01 33.95 16.94
CA VAL A 509 7.40 32.81 17.75
C VAL A 509 8.18 33.26 18.98
N VAL A 510 7.75 32.84 20.19
CA VAL A 510 8.43 33.06 21.46
C VAL A 510 8.88 31.71 22.06
N THR A 511 9.95 31.74 22.85
CA THR A 511 10.53 30.55 23.48
C THR A 511 10.01 30.27 24.89
N ASP A 512 9.46 31.30 25.57
CA ASP A 512 8.85 31.19 26.90
C ASP A 512 7.32 31.22 26.72
N PRO A 513 6.60 30.15 27.11
CA PRO A 513 5.14 30.11 26.99
C PRO A 513 4.43 31.22 27.82
N LYS A 514 5.06 31.74 28.87
CA LYS A 514 4.50 32.84 29.64
C LYS A 514 4.44 34.18 28.88
N GLN A 515 5.20 34.30 27.81
CA GLN A 515 5.22 35.49 26.94
C GLN A 515 4.30 35.30 25.71
N ALA A 516 3.71 34.13 25.53
CA ALA A 516 2.83 33.84 24.42
C ALA A 516 1.39 34.27 24.69
N ASP A 517 0.71 34.70 23.64
CA ASP A 517 -0.75 34.91 23.67
C ASP A 517 -1.48 33.56 23.54
N ILE A 518 -0.85 32.60 22.83
CA ILE A 518 -1.37 31.26 22.63
C ILE A 518 -0.23 30.27 22.41
N ALA A 519 -0.40 29.03 22.86
CA ALA A 519 0.47 27.90 22.51
C ALA A 519 -0.20 27.04 21.45
N ILE A 520 0.60 26.52 20.51
CA ILE A 520 0.18 25.52 19.52
C ILE A 520 1.14 24.34 19.66
N ILE A 521 0.61 23.19 20.10
CA ILE A 521 1.43 22.01 20.33
C ILE A 521 0.97 20.84 19.49
N ARG A 522 1.94 20.12 18.93
CA ARG A 522 1.71 18.86 18.21
C ARG A 522 2.17 17.70 19.06
N LEU A 523 1.26 16.81 19.36
CA LEU A 523 1.46 15.56 20.07
C LEU A 523 1.38 14.38 19.10
N LYS A 524 1.86 13.23 19.56
CA LYS A 524 1.64 11.93 18.89
C LYS A 524 0.96 11.00 19.89
N THR A 525 0.18 10.04 19.42
CA THR A 525 -0.35 8.99 20.27
C THR A 525 0.78 8.34 21.08
N PRO A 526 0.63 8.16 22.39
CA PRO A 526 1.67 7.59 23.24
C PRO A 526 2.09 6.18 22.79
N SER A 527 3.35 5.85 22.97
CA SER A 527 3.89 4.51 22.73
C SER A 527 4.75 4.09 23.91
N TYR A 528 4.42 2.94 24.49
CA TYR A 528 5.15 2.39 25.61
C TYR A 528 5.74 1.04 25.24
N PRO A 529 7.08 0.89 25.28
CA PRO A 529 7.71 -0.40 25.02
C PRO A 529 7.18 -1.47 25.98
N ILE A 530 6.85 -2.62 25.44
CA ILE A 530 6.50 -3.80 26.24
C ILE A 530 7.74 -4.65 26.49
N PRO A 531 7.81 -5.41 27.59
CA PRO A 531 9.03 -6.17 27.96
C PRO A 531 9.50 -7.11 26.85
N GLU A 532 8.59 -7.71 26.12
CA GLU A 532 8.83 -8.69 25.06
C GLU A 532 9.52 -8.07 23.82
N THR A 533 9.45 -6.76 23.65
CA THR A 533 10.08 -6.04 22.53
C THR A 533 11.49 -5.54 22.83
N LYS A 534 11.95 -5.70 24.08
CA LYS A 534 13.26 -5.19 24.51
C LYS A 534 14.40 -5.74 23.65
N GLY A 535 15.13 -4.84 23.04
CA GLY A 535 16.30 -5.19 22.20
C GLY A 535 15.93 -5.61 20.78
N ASN A 536 14.66 -5.67 20.40
CA ASN A 536 14.25 -5.95 19.03
C ASN A 536 14.23 -4.64 18.20
N PRO A 537 15.11 -4.46 17.20
CA PRO A 537 15.20 -3.23 16.43
C PRO A 537 13.96 -2.96 15.57
N ILE A 538 13.22 -3.99 15.17
CA ILE A 538 11.98 -3.86 14.39
C ILE A 538 10.84 -3.40 15.29
N ALA A 539 10.83 -3.78 16.55
CA ALA A 539 9.78 -3.40 17.49
C ALA A 539 9.69 -1.87 17.71
N GLY A 540 10.78 -1.14 17.49
CA GLY A 540 10.78 0.31 17.56
C GLY A 540 9.93 1.01 16.49
N PHE A 541 9.55 0.30 15.42
CA PHE A 541 8.65 0.81 14.39
C PHE A 541 7.17 0.52 14.68
N PHE A 542 6.88 -0.26 15.72
CA PHE A 542 5.53 -0.55 16.18
C PHE A 542 5.24 0.20 17.47
N HIS A 543 4.20 1.01 17.48
CA HIS A 543 3.78 1.72 18.66
C HIS A 543 2.92 0.81 19.53
N PHE A 544 3.50 0.29 20.61
CA PHE A 544 2.82 -0.61 21.54
C PHE A 544 2.31 0.10 22.80
N GLY A 545 1.56 -0.64 23.62
CA GLY A 545 1.17 -0.28 24.95
C GLY A 545 -0.06 0.63 25.03
N ASP A 546 -0.25 1.21 26.19
CA ASP A 546 -1.41 2.04 26.50
C ASP A 546 -1.48 3.31 25.62
N LEU A 547 -2.69 3.83 25.46
CA LEU A 547 -3.02 4.95 24.58
C LEU A 547 -3.13 6.30 25.31
N ASP A 548 -2.97 6.30 26.64
CA ASP A 548 -3.05 7.48 27.51
C ASP A 548 -1.67 8.09 27.79
N PHE A 549 -1.61 9.40 27.89
CA PHE A 549 -0.40 10.08 28.38
C PHE A 549 -0.24 9.86 29.88
N LYS A 550 1.00 9.70 30.36
CA LYS A 550 1.30 9.35 31.75
C LYS A 550 2.44 10.17 32.34
N GLY A 551 2.42 10.31 33.68
CA GLY A 551 3.51 10.88 34.46
C GLY A 551 3.91 12.26 33.99
N LYS A 552 5.22 12.51 33.93
CA LYS A 552 5.77 13.83 33.61
C LYS A 552 5.32 14.38 32.25
N GLU A 553 5.08 13.55 31.25
CA GLU A 553 4.63 14.02 29.94
C GLU A 553 3.22 14.63 30.01
N LEU A 554 2.30 13.95 30.67
CA LEU A 554 0.96 14.50 30.93
C LEU A 554 1.03 15.75 31.80
N ASP A 555 1.80 15.73 32.91
CA ASP A 555 1.94 16.87 33.83
C ASP A 555 2.48 18.11 33.10
N ASP A 556 3.48 17.95 32.20
CA ASP A 556 4.06 19.05 31.42
C ASP A 556 3.02 19.65 30.44
N ILE A 557 2.19 18.81 29.79
CA ILE A 557 1.11 19.26 28.90
C ILE A 557 0.07 20.05 29.67
N LEU A 558 -0.43 19.49 30.78
CA LEU A 558 -1.45 20.15 31.61
C LEU A 558 -0.93 21.43 32.28
N ALA A 559 0.35 21.48 32.64
CA ALA A 559 0.99 22.70 33.15
C ALA A 559 1.05 23.81 32.10
N LEU A 560 1.34 23.44 30.84
CA LEU A 560 1.32 24.39 29.73
C LEU A 560 -0.08 24.94 29.48
N GLU A 561 -1.10 24.07 29.41
CA GLU A 561 -2.51 24.46 29.21
C GLU A 561 -3.03 25.41 30.34
N LYS A 562 -2.52 25.26 31.56
CA LYS A 562 -2.80 26.18 32.68
C LYS A 562 -2.05 27.51 32.56
N THR A 563 -0.90 27.53 31.90
CA THR A 563 -0.03 28.71 31.79
C THR A 563 -0.47 29.65 30.68
N VAL A 564 -0.90 29.12 29.57
CA VAL A 564 -1.30 29.86 28.36
C VAL A 564 -2.43 29.14 27.64
N PRO A 565 -3.39 29.85 27.02
CA PRO A 565 -4.38 29.21 26.16
C PRO A 565 -3.70 28.33 25.10
N THR A 566 -4.11 27.06 25.00
CA THR A 566 -3.38 26.07 24.17
C THR A 566 -4.30 25.45 23.12
N VAL A 567 -3.82 25.44 21.87
CA VAL A 567 -4.32 24.62 20.77
C VAL A 567 -3.50 23.34 20.73
N VAL A 568 -4.16 22.21 20.82
CA VAL A 568 -3.53 20.89 20.76
C VAL A 568 -3.86 20.23 19.43
N ASP A 569 -2.86 19.79 18.71
CA ASP A 569 -2.94 18.92 17.54
C ASP A 569 -2.38 17.56 17.91
N ILE A 570 -3.11 16.47 17.66
CA ILE A 570 -2.65 15.12 17.93
C ILE A 570 -2.59 14.28 16.64
N TYR A 571 -1.41 13.73 16.35
CA TYR A 571 -1.24 12.75 15.29
C TYR A 571 -1.75 11.39 15.76
N LEU A 572 -2.76 10.88 15.06
CA LEU A 572 -3.41 9.59 15.34
C LEU A 572 -2.84 8.51 14.43
N ASP A 573 -1.77 7.85 14.84
CA ASP A 573 -1.34 6.58 14.23
C ASP A 573 -2.11 5.38 14.82
N ARG A 574 -2.66 5.57 16.03
CA ARG A 574 -3.63 4.73 16.74
C ARG A 574 -4.66 5.64 17.38
N ALA A 575 -5.67 5.07 18.01
CA ALA A 575 -6.54 5.85 18.89
C ALA A 575 -5.74 6.45 20.06
N ALA A 576 -6.26 7.53 20.65
CA ALA A 576 -5.66 8.19 21.81
C ALA A 576 -6.68 8.37 22.95
N VAL A 577 -6.23 8.16 24.18
CA VAL A 577 -7.01 8.41 25.41
C VAL A 577 -6.52 9.74 26.00
N ILE A 578 -7.28 10.80 25.82
CA ILE A 578 -6.87 12.19 26.10
C ILE A 578 -7.93 13.04 26.81
N PRO A 579 -8.68 12.51 27.80
CA PRO A 579 -9.77 13.29 28.42
C PRO A 579 -9.27 14.53 29.16
N GLU A 580 -8.15 14.46 29.89
CA GLU A 580 -7.60 15.59 30.66
C GLU A 580 -7.08 16.69 29.72
N ILE A 581 -6.39 16.34 28.66
CA ILE A 581 -5.89 17.25 27.62
C ILE A 581 -7.10 17.90 26.91
N SER A 582 -8.08 17.11 26.51
CA SER A 582 -9.29 17.62 25.87
C SER A 582 -10.06 18.60 26.77
N GLN A 583 -10.12 18.34 28.09
CA GLN A 583 -10.81 19.20 29.03
C GLN A 583 -10.18 20.60 29.07
N ASN A 584 -8.85 20.70 29.07
CA ASN A 584 -8.12 21.94 29.31
C ASN A 584 -7.76 22.71 28.02
N ALA A 585 -7.61 22.01 26.87
CA ALA A 585 -7.30 22.64 25.59
C ALA A 585 -8.37 23.65 25.18
N LYS A 586 -7.96 24.77 24.58
CA LYS A 586 -8.88 25.77 23.97
C LYS A 586 -9.43 25.28 22.65
N ALA A 587 -8.61 24.59 21.89
CA ALA A 587 -9.03 23.86 20.70
C ALA A 587 -8.23 22.55 20.61
N LEU A 588 -8.85 21.50 20.09
CA LEU A 588 -8.25 20.20 19.90
C LEU A 588 -8.48 19.75 18.46
N LEU A 589 -7.40 19.39 17.78
CA LEU A 589 -7.43 18.86 16.43
C LEU A 589 -6.80 17.46 16.42
N ALA A 590 -7.26 16.63 15.52
CA ALA A 590 -6.59 15.39 15.15
C ALA A 590 -6.05 15.51 13.72
N ASN A 591 -4.87 14.96 13.49
CA ASN A 591 -4.25 14.86 12.19
C ASN A 591 -3.78 13.42 11.90
N TYR A 592 -3.46 13.15 10.63
CA TYR A 592 -3.11 11.83 10.12
C TYR A 592 -1.92 11.97 9.17
N GLY A 593 -0.79 12.49 9.68
CA GLY A 593 0.40 12.77 8.89
C GLY A 593 0.36 14.13 8.16
N ALA A 594 -0.32 15.13 8.73
CA ALA A 594 -0.35 16.48 8.14
C ALA A 594 0.95 17.24 8.40
N SER A 595 1.45 17.96 7.38
CA SER A 595 2.59 18.87 7.51
C SER A 595 2.30 20.02 8.47
N ASP A 596 3.37 20.65 9.02
CA ASP A 596 3.24 21.84 9.87
C ASP A 596 2.50 22.98 9.16
N ALA A 597 2.78 23.18 7.87
CA ALA A 597 2.09 24.21 7.09
C ALA A 597 0.61 23.89 6.91
N ALA A 598 0.24 22.62 6.66
CA ALA A 598 -1.15 22.22 6.53
C ALA A 598 -1.94 22.44 7.84
N LEU A 599 -1.33 22.10 8.99
CA LEU A 599 -1.93 22.36 10.29
C LEU A 599 -2.13 23.86 10.54
N LEU A 600 -1.07 24.64 10.35
CA LEU A 600 -1.13 26.09 10.62
C LEU A 600 -2.07 26.83 9.67
N ASP A 601 -2.17 26.39 8.41
CA ASP A 601 -3.17 26.93 7.48
C ASP A 601 -4.61 26.74 7.98
N VAL A 602 -4.90 25.60 8.62
CA VAL A 602 -6.20 25.36 9.28
C VAL A 602 -6.31 26.17 10.55
N VAL A 603 -5.34 26.13 11.45
CA VAL A 603 -5.38 26.85 12.74
C VAL A 603 -5.59 28.37 12.55
N PHE A 604 -4.99 28.95 11.50
CA PHE A 604 -5.12 30.38 11.16
C PHE A 604 -6.20 30.70 10.10
N GLY A 605 -7.07 29.75 9.80
CA GLY A 605 -8.27 29.97 9.01
C GLY A 605 -8.06 30.19 7.51
N LYS A 606 -6.86 29.90 6.97
CA LYS A 606 -6.67 29.88 5.50
C LYS A 606 -7.47 28.75 4.85
N TYR A 607 -7.67 27.65 5.60
CA TYR A 607 -8.48 26.51 5.21
C TYR A 607 -9.39 26.09 6.37
N LYS A 608 -10.57 25.58 6.05
CA LYS A 608 -11.48 25.03 7.07
C LYS A 608 -11.14 23.57 7.36
N PRO A 609 -11.24 23.12 8.63
CA PRO A 609 -11.15 21.70 8.94
C PRO A 609 -12.31 20.96 8.26
N GLY A 610 -12.03 19.83 7.65
CA GLY A 610 -13.02 19.04 6.88
C GLY A 610 -13.02 17.56 7.23
N GLY A 611 -12.10 17.11 8.09
CA GLY A 611 -12.01 15.72 8.50
C GLY A 611 -13.06 15.32 9.54
N HIS A 612 -13.42 14.05 9.52
CA HIS A 612 -14.27 13.39 10.53
C HIS A 612 -13.54 12.15 11.03
N LEU A 613 -13.62 11.86 12.33
CA LEU A 613 -12.92 10.71 12.93
C LEU A 613 -13.27 9.40 12.21
N PRO A 614 -12.30 8.68 11.65
CA PRO A 614 -12.53 7.37 11.04
C PRO A 614 -12.48 6.22 12.06
N ILE A 615 -12.21 6.54 13.32
CA ILE A 615 -12.20 5.65 14.49
C ILE A 615 -12.76 6.39 15.70
N GLU A 616 -13.28 5.68 16.70
CA GLU A 616 -13.61 6.28 17.99
C GLU A 616 -12.35 6.67 18.77
N LEU A 617 -12.43 7.72 19.60
CA LEU A 617 -11.43 8.01 20.62
C LEU A 617 -11.97 7.59 21.98
N PRO A 618 -11.36 6.62 22.66
CA PRO A 618 -11.81 6.13 23.95
C PRO A 618 -11.69 7.17 25.06
N SER A 619 -12.56 7.10 26.06
CA SER A 619 -12.53 7.98 27.23
C SER A 619 -11.53 7.55 28.30
N SER A 620 -11.12 6.27 28.32
CA SER A 620 -10.18 5.73 29.30
C SER A 620 -9.53 4.42 28.79
N MET A 621 -8.40 4.06 29.38
CA MET A 621 -7.78 2.74 29.13
C MET A 621 -8.62 1.58 29.67
N GLU A 622 -9.48 1.81 30.67
CA GLU A 622 -10.46 0.80 31.11
C GLU A 622 -11.48 0.52 30.02
N ALA A 623 -12.02 1.55 29.37
CA ALA A 623 -12.94 1.39 28.23
C ALA A 623 -12.27 0.61 27.09
N VAL A 624 -11.01 0.93 26.77
CA VAL A 624 -10.22 0.19 25.75
C VAL A 624 -10.07 -1.30 26.08
N ARG A 625 -9.76 -1.64 27.34
CA ARG A 625 -9.56 -3.04 27.77
C ARG A 625 -10.85 -3.85 27.81
N ASN A 626 -11.98 -3.19 27.95
CA ASN A 626 -13.28 -3.84 28.06
C ASN A 626 -14.01 -4.02 26.71
N GLN A 627 -13.52 -3.38 25.64
CA GLN A 627 -14.11 -3.55 24.32
C GLN A 627 -13.66 -4.88 23.67
N LYS A 628 -14.44 -5.33 22.71
CA LYS A 628 -14.18 -6.54 21.93
C LYS A 628 -13.38 -6.19 20.71
N GLU A 629 -12.27 -6.89 20.48
CA GLU A 629 -11.31 -6.60 19.43
C GLU A 629 -11.89 -6.64 18.00
N ASP A 630 -13.00 -7.39 17.80
CA ASP A 630 -13.63 -7.58 16.47
C ASP A 630 -14.87 -6.72 16.23
N VAL A 631 -15.24 -5.85 17.19
CA VAL A 631 -16.49 -5.07 17.13
C VAL A 631 -16.18 -3.59 16.94
N PRO A 632 -16.68 -2.96 15.87
CA PRO A 632 -16.53 -1.50 15.70
C PRO A 632 -17.43 -0.75 16.69
N TYR A 633 -17.08 0.47 17.06
CA TYR A 633 -17.86 1.36 17.94
C TYR A 633 -18.21 0.75 19.30
N ASP A 634 -17.36 -0.13 19.81
CA ASP A 634 -17.59 -0.87 21.06
C ASP A 634 -17.00 -0.18 22.29
N THR A 635 -16.41 1.02 22.11
CA THR A 635 -15.88 1.81 23.23
C THR A 635 -17.02 2.30 24.10
N LYS A 636 -17.03 1.92 25.39
CA LYS A 636 -18.02 2.45 26.34
C LYS A 636 -17.76 3.94 26.59
N ASP A 637 -18.80 4.75 26.36
CA ASP A 637 -18.76 6.21 26.58
C ASP A 637 -17.53 6.87 25.92
N PRO A 638 -17.36 6.79 24.58
CA PRO A 638 -16.18 7.32 23.92
C PRO A 638 -16.06 8.83 24.12
N LEU A 639 -14.81 9.32 24.24
CA LEU A 639 -14.54 10.75 24.33
C LEU A 639 -15.01 11.48 23.06
N TYR A 640 -14.76 10.86 21.91
CA TYR A 640 -15.27 11.29 20.59
C TYR A 640 -15.71 10.07 19.80
N LYS A 641 -16.91 10.13 19.22
CA LYS A 641 -17.48 9.04 18.42
C LYS A 641 -16.91 9.01 17.00
N PHE A 642 -16.98 7.86 16.37
CA PHE A 642 -16.79 7.74 14.92
C PHE A 642 -17.63 8.78 14.16
N GLY A 643 -17.07 9.37 13.13
CA GLY A 643 -17.72 10.38 12.30
C GLY A 643 -17.80 11.77 12.94
N PHE A 644 -17.25 11.98 14.15
CA PHE A 644 -17.22 13.30 14.79
C PHE A 644 -16.22 14.23 14.11
N GLY A 645 -16.61 15.48 13.90
CA GLY A 645 -15.76 16.57 13.41
C GLY A 645 -16.53 17.87 13.39
N LEU A 646 -15.90 18.94 13.85
CA LEU A 646 -16.40 20.31 13.84
C LEU A 646 -15.85 21.09 12.64
N SER A 647 -16.52 22.20 12.30
CA SER A 647 -16.03 23.18 11.32
C SER A 647 -16.33 24.61 11.81
N TYR A 648 -15.66 25.63 11.25
CA TYR A 648 -15.87 27.03 11.51
C TYR A 648 -15.99 27.85 10.24
#